data_2adb014aa14a277b6ec1acdfddd388e7
#
_entry.id   2adb014aa14a277b6ec1acdfddd388e7
#
_cell.length_a   1.000
_cell.length_b   1.000
_cell.length_c   1.000
_cell.angle_alpha   90.00
_cell.angle_beta   90.00
_cell.angle_gamma   90.00
#
_symmetry.space_group_name_H-M   'P 1'
#
loop_
_entity.id
_entity.type
_entity.pdbx_description
1 polymer ?
#
loop_
_entity_poly.entity_id
_entity_poly.type
_entity_poly.pdbx_seq_one_letter_code
_entity_poly.pdbx_strand_id
1 'polypeptide(L)'
;MKSAISMIYVLQNLSPDNSFSDFLSTTRTDIEFLVYDTVCSEETRLFLQSFSNDSRVKVRSCPNWTLAQCYNDGIVQSEGQFLNFCKDTVSFPSERFNQAFSQLQQSARSIVSFVPFQRVLGKQTKVLNFKTRNSVISLYDMPYCCNLCLASLFIRRTALEYPAQLRFDESLPWEFEELFLIRLYEQTGCYAIRKGGVFYQEYLYVDGYNYPLLYEKDWYTKTLRDILLPFLREKPDSVIRQASLIRLLEIRLAGNLDNRNKTLLNAEEREAYFQLIAELLQLIPDRIIAQFDWPHRRALQRFMPMNMLRLKYGTSELPVALMPAGTEAKPESLVCFHEQPIERMSMVDFSIRAINYKDQTLTFDGELRNVYFANYDEVSLYLICNGKKYKAKQLPIWGYTKYFGAPVRRAYMCQVSIPRKAICSASSFHFEACYRDWTDKISCVFPKVQSHINEQLRRNYWDCGDFILRYSKVRRDFLVRKSTLVNRAIHELRLLWEIFRQKKLDPAVRREVLLLRLSYFLTRPFYRNKAIWLTFDQLFKGGDNGEYFYRYVSEHHSKDAKIYYVLNEDAQGYQELQQKYGTVLKFKSFKLRFMALHAKIIFATRVDVKLYCGFDPVEERYIRDLFNAEIMCLQHGLTIQKIAEYQNRLFDNQTYYFCVSPYEIANVRKPIYGYDPEKVLLTGAPRYDGLVGQPKRQILITPTWRRNVTAGTNEKGKQNEYSQNFKNTVYFRIYNSLINNQKLIDCARRTGYKLIYLIHPILSPQIGDFDTNDYVQIQAGSDVNYETILKESMLMVTDYSGIQFDFAYMRRSLVYYHPEELPPQYDESGLDYSTMSLGPVCKTQSEIVDTLCEMMERDCALDDVYRQRIEDFFPFHDQNNCKRVYEAVQDILSNRKG
;
A
#
# COMPACT_ATOMS: atom_id res chain seq x y z
N MET A 1 -16.41 42.61 26.21
CA MET A 1 -17.35 41.47 26.19
C MET A 1 -16.53 40.23 26.59
N LYS A 2 -17.08 39.37 27.49
CA LYS A 2 -16.35 38.10 27.80
C LYS A 2 -16.27 37.24 26.52
N SER A 3 -15.10 36.70 26.20
CA SER A 3 -14.90 35.81 25.05
C SER A 3 -15.84 34.60 25.17
N ALA A 4 -16.48 34.24 24.07
CA ALA A 4 -17.34 33.08 24.04
C ALA A 4 -16.54 31.78 23.74
N ILE A 5 -15.44 31.91 23.00
CA ILE A 5 -14.53 30.79 22.68
C ILE A 5 -13.07 31.23 22.92
N SER A 6 -12.30 30.32 23.50
CA SER A 6 -10.84 30.40 23.53
C SER A 6 -10.25 29.30 22.66
N MET A 7 -9.49 29.70 21.66
CA MET A 7 -8.70 28.80 20.80
C MET A 7 -7.29 28.71 21.36
N ILE A 8 -6.90 27.56 21.86
CA ILE A 8 -5.55 27.30 22.39
C ILE A 8 -4.76 26.68 21.25
N TYR A 9 -3.84 27.44 20.66
CA TYR A 9 -3.12 27.09 19.46
C TYR A 9 -1.63 26.96 19.73
N VAL A 10 -1.04 25.82 19.41
CA VAL A 10 0.38 25.54 19.66
C VAL A 10 1.13 25.39 18.33
N LEU A 11 2.15 26.24 18.17
CA LEU A 11 3.11 26.18 17.09
C LEU A 11 4.23 25.21 17.45
N GLN A 12 4.34 24.11 16.73
CA GLN A 12 5.39 23.09 16.86
C GLN A 12 6.36 23.09 15.69
N ASN A 13 5.89 23.47 14.49
CA ASN A 13 6.67 23.59 13.27
C ASN A 13 6.11 24.75 12.45
N LEU A 14 6.95 25.56 11.84
CA LEU A 14 6.47 26.56 10.89
C LEU A 14 6.24 25.87 9.54
N SER A 15 5.02 25.46 9.30
CA SER A 15 4.65 24.91 8.01
C SER A 15 4.27 26.00 7.03
N PRO A 16 4.66 25.93 5.72
CA PRO A 16 4.18 26.85 4.68
C PRO A 16 2.65 26.81 4.49
N ASP A 17 2.00 25.70 4.91
CA ASP A 17 0.54 25.56 4.89
C ASP A 17 -0.12 26.00 6.21
N ASN A 18 0.55 26.81 7.01
CA ASN A 18 0.05 27.26 8.29
C ASN A 18 -1.25 28.06 8.13
N SER A 19 -2.33 27.48 8.62
CA SER A 19 -3.68 28.01 8.50
C SER A 19 -4.08 28.98 9.59
N PHE A 20 -3.15 29.46 10.43
CA PHE A 20 -3.48 30.39 11.51
C PHE A 20 -4.10 31.69 10.97
N SER A 21 -3.63 32.17 9.82
CA SER A 21 -4.22 33.31 9.11
C SER A 21 -5.70 33.08 8.72
N ASP A 22 -6.08 31.84 8.41
CA ASP A 22 -7.46 31.50 8.08
C ASP A 22 -8.37 31.62 9.30
N PHE A 23 -7.88 31.29 10.50
CA PHE A 23 -8.62 31.46 11.75
C PHE A 23 -8.89 32.94 12.04
N LEU A 24 -7.90 33.80 11.79
CA LEU A 24 -7.98 35.22 12.05
C LEU A 24 -8.87 35.97 11.04
N SER A 25 -9.10 35.39 9.85
CA SER A 25 -10.01 35.96 8.84
C SER A 25 -11.47 36.00 9.32
N THR A 26 -11.80 35.36 10.47
CA THR A 26 -13.12 35.45 11.06
C THR A 26 -13.40 36.89 11.55
N THR A 27 -14.56 37.42 11.21
CA THR A 27 -15.01 38.78 11.61
C THR A 27 -15.52 38.84 13.07
N ARG A 28 -15.50 37.74 13.79
CA ARG A 28 -16.02 37.69 15.17
C ARG A 28 -15.03 38.27 16.18
N THR A 29 -15.57 39.06 17.10
CA THR A 29 -14.84 39.74 18.15
C THR A 29 -14.93 39.03 19.51
N ASP A 30 -15.79 38.01 19.64
CA ASP A 30 -16.02 37.26 20.88
C ASP A 30 -15.18 35.96 20.96
N ILE A 31 -14.09 35.86 20.17
CA ILE A 31 -13.11 34.79 20.16
C ILE A 31 -11.77 35.34 20.59
N GLU A 32 -11.07 34.62 21.46
CA GLU A 32 -9.65 34.86 21.77
C GLU A 32 -8.78 33.71 21.26
N PHE A 33 -7.58 34.03 20.86
CA PHE A 33 -6.56 33.10 20.41
C PHE A 33 -5.37 33.16 21.38
N LEU A 34 -5.13 32.05 22.08
CA LEU A 34 -3.96 31.88 22.94
C LEU A 34 -2.93 31.08 22.13
N VAL A 35 -1.91 31.77 21.67
CA VAL A 35 -0.90 31.16 20.79
C VAL A 35 0.38 30.89 21.58
N TYR A 36 0.77 29.61 21.59
CA TYR A 36 1.97 29.13 22.24
C TYR A 36 3.04 28.86 21.21
N ASP A 37 4.13 29.62 21.21
CA ASP A 37 5.27 29.41 20.32
C ASP A 37 6.30 28.55 21.03
N THR A 38 6.37 27.25 20.67
CA THR A 38 7.37 26.31 21.21
C THR A 38 8.62 26.22 20.34
N VAL A 39 8.58 26.76 19.11
CA VAL A 39 9.68 26.78 18.16
C VAL A 39 10.66 27.89 18.49
N CYS A 40 10.15 29.09 18.80
CA CYS A 40 10.92 30.27 19.18
C CYS A 40 12.03 30.65 18.18
N SER A 41 11.81 30.36 16.86
CA SER A 41 12.71 30.77 15.80
C SER A 41 12.48 32.24 15.41
N GLU A 42 13.44 32.82 14.69
CA GLU A 42 13.27 34.17 14.14
C GLU A 42 12.11 34.21 13.14
N GLU A 43 11.93 33.14 12.39
CA GLU A 43 10.87 32.98 11.41
C GLU A 43 9.48 32.92 12.10
N THR A 44 9.32 32.14 13.18
CA THR A 44 8.07 32.12 13.95
C THR A 44 7.78 33.45 14.61
N ARG A 45 8.80 34.16 15.09
CA ARG A 45 8.67 35.48 15.65
C ARG A 45 8.17 36.50 14.64
N LEU A 46 8.76 36.56 13.45
CA LEU A 46 8.30 37.42 12.34
C LEU A 46 6.87 37.10 11.91
N PHE A 47 6.54 35.81 11.79
CA PHE A 47 5.20 35.34 11.49
C PHE A 47 4.18 35.86 12.52
N LEU A 48 4.46 35.69 13.81
CA LEU A 48 3.56 36.10 14.88
C LEU A 48 3.47 37.64 15.03
N GLN A 49 4.54 38.37 14.72
CA GLN A 49 4.52 39.83 14.69
C GLN A 49 3.52 40.39 13.67
N SER A 50 3.27 39.68 12.59
CA SER A 50 2.27 40.10 11.59
C SER A 50 0.83 40.20 12.15
N PHE A 51 0.56 39.55 13.28
CA PHE A 51 -0.73 39.54 13.98
C PHE A 51 -0.76 40.38 15.27
N SER A 52 0.30 41.11 15.60
CA SER A 52 0.42 41.92 16.84
C SER A 52 -0.67 42.97 17.00
N ASN A 53 -1.29 43.45 15.93
CA ASN A 53 -2.35 44.41 15.94
C ASN A 53 -3.76 43.81 16.16
N ASP A 54 -3.90 42.50 16.19
CA ASP A 54 -5.19 41.86 16.46
C ASP A 54 -5.35 41.64 17.96
N SER A 55 -6.22 42.42 18.57
CA SER A 55 -6.45 42.36 20.04
C SER A 55 -7.01 41.02 20.54
N ARG A 56 -7.43 40.15 19.64
CA ARG A 56 -7.90 38.82 19.98
C ARG A 56 -6.74 37.82 20.20
N VAL A 57 -5.55 38.16 19.69
CA VAL A 57 -4.37 37.25 19.71
C VAL A 57 -3.49 37.57 20.92
N LYS A 58 -3.29 36.57 21.76
CA LYS A 58 -2.37 36.63 22.91
C LYS A 58 -1.25 35.60 22.63
N VAL A 59 -0.04 36.07 22.41
CA VAL A 59 1.12 35.20 22.09
C VAL A 59 1.97 35.00 23.37
N ARG A 60 2.38 33.75 23.57
CA ARG A 60 3.34 33.38 24.62
C ARG A 60 4.48 32.54 24.01
N SER A 61 5.68 33.03 24.14
CA SER A 61 6.90 32.30 23.79
C SER A 61 7.27 31.35 24.93
N CYS A 62 7.39 30.06 24.64
CA CYS A 62 7.59 29.00 25.63
C CYS A 62 8.51 27.90 25.10
N PRO A 63 9.80 28.21 24.87
CA PRO A 63 10.74 27.23 24.38
C PRO A 63 10.80 26.03 25.32
N ASN A 64 10.84 24.83 24.74
CA ASN A 64 10.89 23.55 25.45
C ASN A 64 9.62 23.13 26.23
N TRP A 65 8.52 23.86 26.12
CA TRP A 65 7.25 23.40 26.69
C TRP A 65 6.68 22.25 25.87
N THR A 66 6.12 21.27 26.58
CA THR A 66 5.34 20.20 25.96
C THR A 66 3.95 20.71 25.56
N LEU A 67 3.29 19.98 24.64
CA LEU A 67 1.89 20.27 24.29
C LEU A 67 0.98 20.28 25.53
N ALA A 68 1.16 19.32 26.44
CA ALA A 68 0.38 19.22 27.66
C ALA A 68 0.53 20.46 28.54
N GLN A 69 1.73 20.98 28.68
CA GLN A 69 2.02 22.24 29.42
C GLN A 69 1.33 23.43 28.75
N CYS A 70 1.44 23.56 27.42
CA CYS A 70 0.78 24.63 26.69
C CYS A 70 -0.74 24.57 26.84
N TYR A 71 -1.33 23.37 26.75
CA TYR A 71 -2.77 23.18 26.89
C TYR A 71 -3.25 23.48 28.33
N ASN A 72 -2.51 23.06 29.36
CA ASN A 72 -2.87 23.32 30.73
C ASN A 72 -2.78 24.81 31.07
N ASP A 73 -1.73 25.51 30.65
CA ASP A 73 -1.64 26.96 30.80
C ASP A 73 -2.76 27.67 30.03
N GLY A 74 -3.05 27.20 28.78
CA GLY A 74 -4.15 27.70 27.98
C GLY A 74 -5.51 27.56 28.67
N ILE A 75 -5.77 26.48 29.39
CA ILE A 75 -6.99 26.33 30.21
C ILE A 75 -7.06 27.39 31.28
N VAL A 76 -5.94 27.69 31.96
CA VAL A 76 -5.87 28.68 33.03
C VAL A 76 -6.03 30.10 32.51
N GLN A 77 -5.32 30.45 31.44
CA GLN A 77 -5.26 31.79 30.87
C GLN A 77 -6.49 32.18 30.05
N SER A 78 -7.26 31.22 29.60
CA SER A 78 -8.41 31.45 28.72
C SER A 78 -9.60 32.02 29.49
N GLU A 79 -10.40 32.87 28.81
CA GLU A 79 -11.61 33.52 29.36
C GLU A 79 -12.91 32.98 28.74
N GLY A 80 -12.81 32.25 27.64
CA GLY A 80 -13.94 31.78 26.86
C GLY A 80 -14.78 30.73 27.59
N GLN A 81 -16.08 30.68 27.24
CA GLN A 81 -17.00 29.68 27.75
C GLN A 81 -16.71 28.29 27.18
N PHE A 82 -16.25 28.23 25.90
CA PHE A 82 -15.83 27.03 25.23
C PHE A 82 -14.33 27.09 24.92
N LEU A 83 -13.64 25.99 25.10
CA LEU A 83 -12.25 25.80 24.75
C LEU A 83 -12.13 24.86 23.55
N ASN A 84 -11.21 25.17 22.65
CA ASN A 84 -10.73 24.29 21.59
C ASN A 84 -9.20 24.25 21.62
N PHE A 85 -8.62 23.10 21.31
CA PHE A 85 -7.19 22.84 21.37
C PHE A 85 -6.70 22.46 19.98
N CYS A 86 -5.80 23.25 19.42
CA CYS A 86 -5.30 23.09 18.06
C CYS A 86 -3.78 23.06 18.01
N LYS A 87 -3.27 22.46 16.97
CA LYS A 87 -1.86 22.49 16.54
C LYS A 87 -1.76 23.21 15.19
N ASP A 88 -0.57 23.59 14.81
CA ASP A 88 -0.26 24.18 13.51
C ASP A 88 -0.55 23.29 12.31
N THR A 89 -0.75 21.99 12.54
CA THR A 89 -1.19 21.02 11.53
C THR A 89 -2.70 21.03 11.22
N VAL A 90 -3.44 21.95 11.86
CA VAL A 90 -4.92 21.98 11.82
C VAL A 90 -5.44 23.20 11.10
N SER A 91 -6.36 23.00 10.15
CA SER A 91 -7.02 24.06 9.40
C SER A 91 -8.54 24.00 9.56
N PHE A 92 -9.16 25.17 9.75
CA PHE A 92 -10.59 25.35 9.67
C PHE A 92 -10.96 26.35 8.56
N PRO A 93 -11.82 26.01 7.59
CA PRO A 93 -12.31 26.97 6.64
C PRO A 93 -13.14 28.07 7.33
N SER A 94 -12.71 29.33 7.19
CA SER A 94 -13.26 30.48 7.91
C SER A 94 -14.76 30.68 7.76
N GLU A 95 -15.32 30.50 6.56
CA GLU A 95 -16.77 30.63 6.30
C GLU A 95 -17.62 29.65 7.12
N ARG A 96 -17.08 28.50 7.45
CA ARG A 96 -17.79 27.43 8.21
C ARG A 96 -17.63 27.57 9.72
N PHE A 97 -16.59 28.26 10.15
CA PHE A 97 -16.35 28.55 11.56
C PHE A 97 -17.48 29.39 12.15
N ASN A 98 -17.95 30.41 11.43
CA ASN A 98 -19.06 31.26 11.86
C ASN A 98 -20.40 30.49 11.97
N GLN A 99 -20.65 29.50 11.09
CA GLN A 99 -21.83 28.63 11.19
C GLN A 99 -21.74 27.67 12.39
N ALA A 100 -20.56 27.13 12.64
CA ALA A 100 -20.34 26.26 13.78
C ALA A 100 -20.63 26.95 15.10
N PHE A 101 -20.25 28.19 15.19
CA PHE A 101 -20.39 28.98 16.38
C PHE A 101 -21.84 29.21 16.82
N SER A 102 -22.76 29.57 15.91
CA SER A 102 -24.18 29.68 16.23
C SER A 102 -24.77 28.36 16.76
N GLN A 103 -24.24 27.25 16.28
CA GLN A 103 -24.65 25.92 16.76
C GLN A 103 -24.07 25.55 18.13
N LEU A 104 -22.89 26.09 18.49
CA LEU A 104 -22.32 25.94 19.85
C LEU A 104 -23.16 26.64 20.89
N GLN A 105 -23.57 27.87 20.64
CA GLN A 105 -24.41 28.64 21.57
C GLN A 105 -25.74 27.96 21.87
N GLN A 106 -26.32 27.30 20.85
CA GLN A 106 -27.59 26.58 20.99
C GLN A 106 -27.43 25.20 21.65
N SER A 107 -26.22 24.70 21.86
CA SER A 107 -26.01 23.39 22.46
C SER A 107 -26.06 23.44 23.98
N ALA A 108 -26.96 22.66 24.56
CA ALA A 108 -27.00 22.44 26.03
C ALA A 108 -25.91 21.46 26.51
N ARG A 109 -25.13 20.85 25.62
CA ARG A 109 -24.13 19.83 25.98
C ARG A 109 -22.76 20.43 26.27
N SER A 110 -22.05 19.79 27.18
CA SER A 110 -20.71 20.21 27.61
C SER A 110 -19.64 20.04 26.53
N ILE A 111 -19.81 19.04 25.64
CA ILE A 111 -18.90 18.74 24.55
C ILE A 111 -19.65 18.77 23.24
N VAL A 112 -19.12 19.45 22.24
CA VAL A 112 -19.65 19.52 20.89
C VAL A 112 -18.56 19.12 19.90
N SER A 113 -18.84 18.07 19.11
CA SER A 113 -17.97 17.59 18.02
C SER A 113 -18.52 18.01 16.66
N PHE A 114 -17.67 18.58 15.84
CA PHE A 114 -18.00 18.87 14.45
C PHE A 114 -17.52 17.75 13.54
N VAL A 115 -18.43 17.22 12.71
CA VAL A 115 -18.17 16.12 11.78
C VAL A 115 -18.80 16.42 10.42
N PRO A 116 -18.22 15.96 9.33
CA PRO A 116 -17.00 15.14 9.22
C PRO A 116 -15.74 15.98 9.36
N PHE A 117 -14.66 15.36 9.81
CA PHE A 117 -13.33 15.93 9.69
C PHE A 117 -12.49 15.15 8.67
N GLN A 118 -11.56 15.83 8.03
CA GLN A 118 -10.68 15.26 7.02
C GLN A 118 -9.27 15.15 7.59
N ARG A 119 -8.66 13.97 7.42
CA ARG A 119 -7.22 13.85 7.49
C ARG A 119 -6.66 13.94 6.08
N VAL A 120 -5.84 14.94 5.86
CA VAL A 120 -5.18 15.19 4.57
C VAL A 120 -3.77 14.65 4.66
N LEU A 121 -3.47 13.69 3.80
CA LEU A 121 -2.18 13.05 3.71
C LEU A 121 -1.68 13.22 2.28
N GLY A 122 -0.91 14.26 2.03
CA GLY A 122 -0.55 14.66 0.68
C GLY A 122 -1.82 14.85 -0.16
N LYS A 123 -1.97 14.06 -1.24
CA LYS A 123 -3.18 14.08 -2.10
C LYS A 123 -4.32 13.20 -1.62
N GLN A 124 -4.11 12.39 -0.58
CA GLN A 124 -5.13 11.49 -0.07
C GLN A 124 -5.91 12.15 1.05
N THR A 125 -7.21 12.23 0.88
CA THR A 125 -8.12 12.78 1.86
C THR A 125 -8.98 11.67 2.44
N LYS A 126 -8.88 11.43 3.74
CA LYS A 126 -9.72 10.49 4.46
C LYS A 126 -10.74 11.24 5.29
N VAL A 127 -12.01 11.16 4.89
CA VAL A 127 -13.12 11.74 5.63
C VAL A 127 -13.52 10.79 6.75
N LEU A 128 -13.42 11.27 7.99
CA LEU A 128 -13.91 10.57 9.17
C LEU A 128 -15.30 11.10 9.49
N ASN A 129 -16.30 10.27 9.24
CA ASN A 129 -17.70 10.62 9.44
C ASN A 129 -18.39 9.54 10.29
N PHE A 130 -19.00 9.98 11.40
CA PHE A 130 -19.89 9.10 12.16
C PHE A 130 -21.24 9.00 11.43
N LYS A 131 -21.53 7.84 10.87
CA LYS A 131 -22.83 7.58 10.20
C LYS A 131 -23.95 7.35 11.22
N THR A 132 -24.12 8.24 12.16
CA THR A 132 -25.26 8.20 13.10
C THR A 132 -26.32 9.19 12.68
N ARG A 133 -27.59 8.88 12.96
CA ARG A 133 -28.70 9.83 12.83
C ARG A 133 -28.85 10.69 14.08
N ASN A 134 -28.24 10.27 15.20
CA ASN A 134 -28.37 10.95 16.48
C ASN A 134 -27.56 12.24 16.48
N SER A 135 -28.12 13.29 17.03
CA SER A 135 -27.47 14.58 17.27
C SER A 135 -26.66 14.59 18.58
N VAL A 136 -26.91 13.64 19.46
CA VAL A 136 -26.18 13.40 20.72
C VAL A 136 -25.76 11.93 20.76
N ILE A 137 -24.51 11.68 21.15
CA ILE A 137 -23.96 10.34 21.37
C ILE A 137 -23.90 10.10 22.88
N SER A 138 -24.65 9.13 23.36
CA SER A 138 -24.44 8.53 24.69
C SER A 138 -23.32 7.51 24.57
N LEU A 139 -22.24 7.70 25.32
CA LEU A 139 -21.10 6.80 25.31
C LEU A 139 -21.29 5.54 26.16
N TYR A 140 -22.30 5.52 27.00
CA TYR A 140 -22.71 4.30 27.69
C TYR A 140 -23.47 3.34 26.77
N ASP A 141 -24.27 3.90 25.82
CA ASP A 141 -25.02 3.10 24.84
C ASP A 141 -24.18 2.79 23.60
N MET A 142 -23.26 3.70 23.22
CA MET A 142 -22.40 3.63 22.03
C MET A 142 -20.93 3.89 22.38
N PRO A 143 -20.29 3.05 23.20
CA PRO A 143 -18.95 3.33 23.71
C PRO A 143 -17.87 3.40 22.61
N TYR A 144 -18.12 2.75 21.47
CA TYR A 144 -17.20 2.77 20.31
C TYR A 144 -17.23 4.07 19.50
N CYS A 145 -18.16 4.96 19.82
CA CYS A 145 -18.27 6.26 19.18
C CYS A 145 -17.44 7.33 19.89
N CYS A 146 -16.53 6.98 20.80
CA CYS A 146 -15.57 7.93 21.39
C CYS A 146 -14.78 8.64 20.29
N ASN A 147 -14.88 9.97 20.27
CA ASN A 147 -14.07 10.80 19.39
C ASN A 147 -12.78 11.19 20.11
N LEU A 148 -11.67 10.55 19.76
CA LEU A 148 -10.35 10.80 20.34
C LEU A 148 -9.54 11.86 19.57
N CYS A 149 -10.20 12.72 18.78
CA CYS A 149 -9.56 13.83 18.11
C CYS A 149 -9.87 15.15 18.84
N LEU A 150 -8.96 15.58 19.68
CA LEU A 150 -9.12 16.73 20.57
C LEU A 150 -9.47 18.01 19.80
N ALA A 151 -8.78 18.28 18.71
CA ALA A 151 -8.96 19.51 17.96
C ALA A 151 -10.35 19.64 17.28
N SER A 152 -11.06 18.52 17.07
CA SER A 152 -12.43 18.54 16.53
C SER A 152 -13.50 18.86 17.58
N LEU A 153 -13.12 19.07 18.83
CA LEU A 153 -14.00 19.25 19.97
C LEU A 153 -13.99 20.66 20.51
N PHE A 154 -15.16 21.16 20.82
CA PHE A 154 -15.35 22.35 21.66
C PHE A 154 -15.88 21.93 23.02
N ILE A 155 -15.13 22.24 24.06
CA ILE A 155 -15.37 21.75 25.41
C ILE A 155 -15.79 22.92 26.29
N ARG A 156 -16.94 22.83 26.95
CA ARG A 156 -17.32 23.84 27.94
C ARG A 156 -16.32 23.86 29.10
N ARG A 157 -15.90 25.02 29.50
CA ARG A 157 -15.00 25.20 30.66
C ARG A 157 -15.47 24.47 31.91
N THR A 158 -16.78 24.55 32.21
CA THR A 158 -17.38 23.87 33.36
C THR A 158 -17.20 22.35 33.35
N ALA A 159 -17.07 21.75 32.17
CA ALA A 159 -16.81 20.31 32.07
C ALA A 159 -15.36 19.93 32.43
N LEU A 160 -14.45 20.90 32.49
CA LEU A 160 -13.06 20.72 32.92
C LEU A 160 -12.87 21.00 34.43
N GLU A 161 -13.90 21.53 35.09
CA GLU A 161 -13.85 21.96 36.47
C GLU A 161 -14.72 21.12 37.40
N TYR A 162 -15.84 20.55 36.86
CA TYR A 162 -16.80 19.79 37.63
C TYR A 162 -17.20 18.46 36.91
N PRO A 163 -17.37 17.34 37.63
CA PRO A 163 -17.25 17.14 39.08
C PRO A 163 -15.81 17.11 39.60
N ALA A 164 -14.83 16.86 38.75
CA ALA A 164 -13.43 16.90 39.09
C ALA A 164 -12.65 17.81 38.14
N GLN A 165 -11.64 18.50 38.66
CA GLN A 165 -10.76 19.31 37.82
C GLN A 165 -9.92 18.43 36.89
N LEU A 166 -10.08 18.59 35.57
CA LEU A 166 -9.33 17.85 34.57
C LEU A 166 -8.21 18.72 34.00
N ARG A 167 -7.05 18.12 33.90
CA ARG A 167 -5.85 18.67 33.22
C ARG A 167 -5.19 17.57 32.41
N PHE A 168 -4.38 17.99 31.43
CA PHE A 168 -3.51 17.09 30.70
C PHE A 168 -2.39 16.63 31.61
N ASP A 169 -2.01 15.37 31.50
CA ASP A 169 -0.88 14.84 32.27
C ASP A 169 0.43 15.22 31.57
N GLU A 170 1.18 16.13 32.18
CA GLU A 170 2.42 16.68 31.65
C GLU A 170 3.60 15.71 31.71
N SER A 171 3.47 14.63 32.47
CA SER A 171 4.50 13.58 32.58
C SER A 171 4.47 12.58 31.40
N LEU A 172 3.38 12.57 30.64
CA LEU A 172 3.20 11.61 29.57
C LEU A 172 3.81 12.11 28.25
N PRO A 173 4.71 11.35 27.64
CA PRO A 173 5.26 11.70 26.34
C PRO A 173 4.25 11.46 25.20
N TRP A 174 3.32 10.52 25.40
CA TRP A 174 2.32 10.11 24.43
C TRP A 174 0.97 9.83 25.09
N GLU A 175 -0.11 9.76 24.27
CA GLU A 175 -1.48 9.43 24.69
C GLU A 175 -2.12 10.41 25.70
N PHE A 176 -1.46 11.52 26.05
CA PHE A 176 -1.98 12.48 27.04
C PHE A 176 -3.29 13.14 26.57
N GLU A 177 -3.47 13.38 25.26
CA GLU A 177 -4.71 13.91 24.66
C GLU A 177 -5.84 12.88 24.78
N GLU A 178 -5.57 11.63 24.41
CA GLU A 178 -6.53 10.56 24.40
C GLU A 178 -6.98 10.20 25.81
N LEU A 179 -6.05 10.08 26.75
CA LEU A 179 -6.36 9.78 28.16
C LEU A 179 -7.15 10.91 28.82
N PHE A 180 -6.80 12.17 28.53
CA PHE A 180 -7.58 13.33 28.95
C PHE A 180 -9.01 13.25 28.41
N LEU A 181 -9.20 12.97 27.14
CA LEU A 181 -10.51 12.84 26.53
C LEU A 181 -11.33 11.68 27.13
N ILE A 182 -10.71 10.55 27.41
CA ILE A 182 -11.39 9.41 28.03
C ILE A 182 -11.91 9.81 29.42
N ARG A 183 -11.07 10.47 30.26
CA ARG A 183 -11.49 10.98 31.56
C ARG A 183 -12.62 12.00 31.45
N LEU A 184 -12.54 12.89 30.46
CA LEU A 184 -13.60 13.87 30.20
C LEU A 184 -14.91 13.20 29.79
N TYR A 185 -14.85 12.18 28.95
CA TYR A 185 -16.02 11.40 28.56
C TYR A 185 -16.61 10.58 29.72
N GLU A 186 -15.78 10.10 30.63
CA GLU A 186 -16.26 9.44 31.86
C GLU A 186 -17.00 10.41 32.78
N GLN A 187 -16.63 11.70 32.77
CA GLN A 187 -17.34 12.75 33.54
C GLN A 187 -18.67 13.15 32.89
N THR A 188 -18.71 13.22 31.56
CA THR A 188 -19.84 13.80 30.83
C THR A 188 -20.79 12.76 30.26
N GLY A 189 -20.35 11.54 30.02
CA GLY A 189 -21.12 10.42 29.49
C GLY A 189 -21.62 10.57 28.05
N CYS A 190 -21.52 11.78 27.48
CA CYS A 190 -22.05 12.07 26.15
C CYS A 190 -21.41 13.29 25.51
N TYR A 191 -21.59 13.42 24.19
CA TYR A 191 -21.26 14.64 23.45
C TYR A 191 -22.27 14.88 22.32
N ALA A 192 -22.41 16.15 21.89
CA ALA A 192 -23.24 16.51 20.77
C ALA A 192 -22.45 16.41 19.46
N ILE A 193 -23.11 15.92 18.40
CA ILE A 193 -22.57 15.95 17.03
C ILE A 193 -23.29 17.06 16.24
N ARG A 194 -22.49 17.84 15.52
CA ARG A 194 -23.00 18.79 14.53
C ARG A 194 -22.53 18.40 13.16
N LYS A 195 -23.47 18.23 12.21
CA LYS A 195 -23.21 17.84 10.82
C LYS A 195 -23.30 19.07 9.92
N GLY A 196 -22.28 19.33 9.15
CA GLY A 196 -22.30 20.40 8.18
C GLY A 196 -20.96 20.55 7.49
N GLY A 197 -20.83 20.10 6.27
CA GLY A 197 -19.61 20.23 5.48
C GLY A 197 -18.31 19.70 6.12
N VAL A 198 -17.20 19.86 5.42
CA VAL A 198 -15.88 19.59 5.98
C VAL A 198 -15.51 20.75 6.89
N PHE A 199 -15.42 20.47 8.18
CA PHE A 199 -15.17 21.49 9.20
C PHE A 199 -13.71 21.59 9.63
N TYR A 200 -12.95 20.53 9.43
CA TYR A 200 -11.67 20.37 10.03
C TYR A 200 -10.78 19.56 9.10
N GLN A 201 -9.59 20.08 8.85
CA GLN A 201 -8.55 19.40 8.10
C GLN A 201 -7.32 19.29 8.98
N GLU A 202 -6.89 18.06 9.25
CA GLU A 202 -5.62 17.77 9.89
C GLU A 202 -4.64 17.36 8.81
N TYR A 203 -3.59 18.16 8.64
CA TYR A 203 -2.51 17.86 7.73
C TYR A 203 -1.50 16.96 8.42
N LEU A 204 -1.26 15.79 7.87
CA LEU A 204 -0.24 14.87 8.34
C LEU A 204 0.96 15.00 7.39
N TYR A 205 2.02 15.61 7.88
CA TYR A 205 3.21 15.92 7.09
C TYR A 205 4.17 14.76 6.88
N VAL A 206 3.85 13.57 7.33
CA VAL A 206 4.73 12.40 7.19
C VAL A 206 4.06 11.34 6.34
N ASP A 207 4.84 10.78 5.42
CA ASP A 207 4.47 9.75 4.43
C ASP A 207 3.36 8.81 4.84
N GLY A 208 2.34 8.86 4.04
CA GLY A 208 1.32 7.88 3.77
C GLY A 208 1.05 6.78 4.77
N TYR A 209 0.44 6.99 5.89
CA TYR A 209 0.12 6.16 7.04
C TYR A 209 0.91 6.50 8.33
N ASN A 210 1.72 7.52 8.34
CA ASN A 210 2.64 7.73 9.45
C ASN A 210 2.03 8.59 10.54
N TYR A 211 1.47 7.90 11.48
CA TYR A 211 1.53 8.30 12.86
C TYR A 211 3.04 8.29 13.21
N PRO A 212 3.69 9.41 13.59
CA PRO A 212 5.14 9.41 13.87
C PRO A 212 5.52 8.35 14.90
N LEU A 213 4.63 8.06 15.83
CA LEU A 213 4.77 7.06 16.89
C LEU A 213 4.89 5.61 16.37
N LEU A 214 4.49 5.32 15.15
CA LEU A 214 4.61 3.96 14.57
C LEU A 214 6.05 3.46 14.50
N TYR A 215 7.02 4.38 14.53
CA TYR A 215 8.45 4.06 14.50
C TYR A 215 9.13 4.23 15.84
N GLU A 216 8.37 4.56 16.90
CA GLU A 216 8.87 4.71 18.25
C GLU A 216 8.72 3.39 19.02
N LYS A 217 9.85 2.76 19.37
CA LYS A 217 9.87 1.48 20.09
C LYS A 217 9.14 1.55 21.42
N ASP A 218 9.36 2.59 22.17
CA ASP A 218 8.78 2.81 23.51
C ASP A 218 7.26 2.97 23.45
N TRP A 219 6.72 3.45 22.34
CA TRP A 219 5.28 3.53 22.13
C TRP A 219 4.60 2.15 22.08
N TYR A 220 5.31 1.11 21.59
CA TYR A 220 4.78 -0.26 21.60
C TYR A 220 4.92 -0.95 22.95
N THR A 221 5.98 -0.67 23.70
CA THR A 221 6.33 -1.41 24.91
C THR A 221 6.02 -0.62 26.20
N LYS A 222 6.75 0.47 26.45
CA LYS A 222 6.60 1.26 27.68
C LYS A 222 5.22 1.88 27.82
N THR A 223 4.67 2.42 26.72
CA THR A 223 3.33 3.03 26.76
C THR A 223 2.26 2.01 27.17
N LEU A 224 2.32 0.79 26.66
CA LEU A 224 1.38 -0.26 27.07
C LEU A 224 1.56 -0.62 28.53
N ARG A 225 2.80 -0.86 28.98
CA ARG A 225 3.12 -1.33 30.31
C ARG A 225 2.91 -0.26 31.38
N ASP A 226 3.42 0.95 31.15
CA ASP A 226 3.56 1.97 32.19
C ASP A 226 2.41 3.00 32.15
N ILE A 227 1.63 3.07 31.08
CA ILE A 227 0.56 4.04 30.88
C ILE A 227 -0.80 3.36 30.70
N LEU A 228 -1.00 2.60 29.61
CA LEU A 228 -2.35 2.11 29.25
C LEU A 228 -2.85 1.01 30.18
N LEU A 229 -2.00 0.09 30.59
CA LEU A 229 -2.37 -0.99 31.49
C LEU A 229 -2.70 -0.48 32.91
N PRO A 230 -1.89 0.38 33.56
CA PRO A 230 -2.24 1.03 34.79
C PRO A 230 -3.51 1.87 34.69
N PHE A 231 -3.66 2.64 33.61
CA PHE A 231 -4.85 3.43 33.36
C PHE A 231 -6.12 2.58 33.32
N LEU A 232 -6.09 1.41 32.65
CA LEU A 232 -7.24 0.50 32.63
C LEU A 232 -7.51 -0.10 34.01
N ARG A 233 -6.47 -0.47 34.77
CA ARG A 233 -6.58 -1.05 36.12
C ARG A 233 -7.16 -0.08 37.15
N GLU A 234 -6.94 1.21 36.96
CA GLU A 234 -7.53 2.27 37.82
C GLU A 234 -9.07 2.19 37.82
N LYS A 235 -9.70 1.86 36.68
CA LYS A 235 -11.16 1.78 36.55
C LYS A 235 -11.54 0.70 35.52
N PRO A 236 -11.37 -0.57 35.84
CA PRO A 236 -11.50 -1.68 34.90
C PRO A 236 -12.92 -1.88 34.39
N ASP A 237 -13.96 -1.46 35.13
CA ASP A 237 -15.37 -1.61 34.76
C ASP A 237 -15.91 -0.49 33.85
N SER A 238 -15.09 0.52 33.56
CA SER A 238 -15.49 1.63 32.69
C SER A 238 -15.59 1.20 31.25
N VAL A 239 -16.80 1.05 30.74
CA VAL A 239 -17.07 0.67 29.34
C VAL A 239 -16.50 1.71 28.36
N ILE A 240 -16.54 3.01 28.71
CA ILE A 240 -15.97 4.09 27.91
C ILE A 240 -14.45 3.89 27.78
N ARG A 241 -13.78 3.61 28.92
CA ARG A 241 -12.32 3.39 28.97
C ARG A 241 -11.94 2.14 28.19
N GLN A 242 -12.63 1.02 28.41
CA GLN A 242 -12.40 -0.24 27.68
C GLN A 242 -12.52 -0.05 26.17
N ALA A 243 -13.62 0.54 25.69
CA ALA A 243 -13.84 0.74 24.25
C ALA A 243 -12.84 1.71 23.62
N SER A 244 -12.46 2.76 24.35
CA SER A 244 -11.44 3.71 23.90
C SER A 244 -10.07 3.07 23.79
N LEU A 245 -9.67 2.23 24.76
CA LEU A 245 -8.40 1.50 24.72
C LEU A 245 -8.36 0.46 23.58
N ILE A 246 -9.47 -0.24 23.29
CA ILE A 246 -9.58 -1.08 22.08
C ILE A 246 -9.26 -0.24 20.83
N ARG A 247 -9.75 0.99 20.76
CA ARG A 247 -9.47 1.88 19.63
C ARG A 247 -7.98 2.24 19.51
N LEU A 248 -7.30 2.50 20.62
CA LEU A 248 -5.85 2.77 20.65
C LEU A 248 -5.05 1.52 20.27
N LEU A 249 -5.48 0.34 20.69
CA LEU A 249 -4.89 -0.93 20.25
C LEU A 249 -5.10 -1.20 18.76
N GLU A 250 -6.29 -0.87 18.19
CA GLU A 250 -6.52 -0.98 16.75
C GLU A 250 -5.52 -0.16 15.93
N ILE A 251 -5.17 1.04 16.39
CA ILE A 251 -4.17 1.90 15.73
C ILE A 251 -2.80 1.22 15.75
N ARG A 252 -2.37 0.69 16.89
CA ARG A 252 -1.10 -0.03 17.04
C ARG A 252 -1.04 -1.26 16.16
N LEU A 253 -2.05 -2.11 16.24
CA LEU A 253 -2.13 -3.34 15.44
C LEU A 253 -2.23 -3.03 13.93
N ALA A 254 -2.90 -1.94 13.54
CA ALA A 254 -2.89 -1.49 12.15
C ALA A 254 -1.50 -1.07 11.69
N GLY A 255 -0.74 -0.39 12.55
CA GLY A 255 0.66 -0.04 12.30
C GLY A 255 1.57 -1.26 12.16
N ASN A 256 1.28 -2.33 12.88
CA ASN A 256 2.05 -3.58 12.78
C ASN A 256 1.89 -4.32 11.44
N LEU A 257 0.89 -3.93 10.63
CA LEU A 257 0.72 -4.42 9.27
C LEU A 257 1.73 -3.82 8.29
N ASP A 258 2.39 -2.74 8.69
CA ASP A 258 3.40 -2.09 7.85
C ASP A 258 4.72 -2.87 7.89
N ASN A 259 5.16 -3.33 6.73
CA ASN A 259 6.43 -4.03 6.59
C ASN A 259 7.65 -3.16 6.97
N ARG A 260 7.49 -1.84 7.05
CA ARG A 260 8.55 -0.93 7.49
C ARG A 260 8.89 -1.09 8.98
N ASN A 261 7.95 -1.57 9.78
CA ASN A 261 8.09 -1.73 11.23
C ASN A 261 8.60 -3.11 11.65
N LYS A 262 8.76 -4.05 10.72
CA LYS A 262 9.05 -5.45 11.05
C LYS A 262 10.34 -5.67 11.84
N THR A 263 11.30 -4.75 11.71
CA THR A 263 12.60 -4.78 12.40
C THR A 263 12.68 -3.85 13.60
N LEU A 264 11.61 -3.13 13.91
CA LEU A 264 11.58 -2.17 15.02
C LEU A 264 11.75 -2.84 16.38
N LEU A 265 11.11 -4.01 16.54
CA LEU A 265 11.21 -4.84 17.74
C LEU A 265 11.98 -6.12 17.39
N ASN A 266 12.94 -6.51 18.23
CA ASN A 266 13.55 -7.83 18.14
C ASN A 266 12.56 -8.94 18.55
N ALA A 267 12.98 -10.21 18.52
CA ALA A 267 12.09 -11.33 18.78
C ALA A 267 11.52 -11.33 20.21
N GLU A 268 12.36 -11.05 21.22
CA GLU A 268 11.96 -10.99 22.63
C GLU A 268 11.03 -9.81 22.92
N GLU A 269 11.36 -8.64 22.38
CA GLU A 269 10.55 -7.43 22.52
C GLU A 269 9.19 -7.57 21.85
N ARG A 270 9.13 -8.26 20.73
CA ARG A 270 7.90 -8.53 20.02
C ARG A 270 7.00 -9.49 20.79
N GLU A 271 7.59 -10.51 21.40
CA GLU A 271 6.88 -11.42 22.28
C GLU A 271 6.33 -10.67 23.50
N ALA A 272 7.17 -9.88 24.18
CA ALA A 272 6.76 -9.06 25.32
C ALA A 272 5.64 -8.06 24.94
N TYR A 273 5.70 -7.47 23.75
CA TYR A 273 4.65 -6.58 23.24
C TYR A 273 3.30 -7.30 23.09
N PHE A 274 3.28 -8.50 22.51
CA PHE A 274 2.04 -9.25 22.36
C PHE A 274 1.50 -9.77 23.70
N GLN A 275 2.38 -10.10 24.66
CA GLN A 275 1.98 -10.45 26.02
C GLN A 275 1.31 -9.28 26.75
N LEU A 276 1.87 -8.05 26.63
CA LEU A 276 1.27 -6.83 27.19
C LEU A 276 -0.11 -6.55 26.59
N ILE A 277 -0.28 -6.74 25.28
CA ILE A 277 -1.59 -6.62 24.64
C ILE A 277 -2.55 -7.67 25.18
N ALA A 278 -2.12 -8.93 25.29
CA ALA A 278 -2.94 -10.00 25.83
C ALA A 278 -3.39 -9.70 27.27
N GLU A 279 -2.47 -9.22 28.13
CA GLU A 279 -2.76 -8.83 29.51
C GLU A 279 -3.80 -7.71 29.58
N LEU A 280 -3.66 -6.67 28.76
CA LEU A 280 -4.63 -5.58 28.69
C LEU A 280 -6.00 -6.10 28.21
N LEU A 281 -6.02 -6.97 27.22
CA LEU A 281 -7.24 -7.57 26.68
C LEU A 281 -7.94 -8.50 27.68
N GLN A 282 -7.22 -9.15 28.59
CA GLN A 282 -7.83 -9.97 29.67
C GLN A 282 -8.75 -9.13 30.57
N LEU A 283 -8.46 -7.84 30.77
CA LEU A 283 -9.28 -6.92 31.54
C LEU A 283 -10.52 -6.40 30.80
N ILE A 284 -10.65 -6.71 29.49
CA ILE A 284 -11.72 -6.20 28.65
C ILE A 284 -12.67 -7.34 28.26
N PRO A 285 -13.98 -7.22 28.48
CA PRO A 285 -14.95 -8.24 28.08
C PRO A 285 -14.96 -8.52 26.56
N ASP A 286 -15.18 -9.77 26.17
CA ASP A 286 -15.19 -10.19 24.77
C ASP A 286 -16.20 -9.42 23.92
N ARG A 287 -17.36 -9.07 24.46
CA ARG A 287 -18.37 -8.24 23.78
C ARG A 287 -17.81 -6.88 23.33
N ILE A 288 -16.95 -6.29 24.16
CA ILE A 288 -16.30 -5.00 23.84
C ILE A 288 -15.23 -5.19 22.75
N ILE A 289 -14.47 -6.27 22.81
CA ILE A 289 -13.46 -6.61 21.81
C ILE A 289 -14.11 -6.94 20.47
N ALA A 290 -15.15 -7.75 20.46
CA ALA A 290 -15.84 -8.22 19.26
C ALA A 290 -16.52 -7.11 18.46
N GLN A 291 -17.01 -6.05 19.13
CA GLN A 291 -17.67 -4.89 18.50
C GLN A 291 -18.79 -5.27 17.53
N PHE A 292 -19.53 -6.34 17.84
CA PHE A 292 -20.53 -6.93 16.92
C PHE A 292 -21.60 -5.93 16.51
N ASP A 293 -22.12 -5.16 17.46
CA ASP A 293 -23.21 -4.19 17.26
C ASP A 293 -22.71 -2.84 16.73
N TRP A 294 -21.43 -2.71 16.43
CA TRP A 294 -20.93 -1.46 15.93
C TRP A 294 -21.42 -1.17 14.49
N PRO A 295 -22.25 -0.14 14.28
CA PRO A 295 -22.94 0.09 12.99
C PRO A 295 -22.01 0.47 11.85
N HIS A 296 -20.72 0.73 12.11
CA HIS A 296 -19.79 1.30 11.14
C HIS A 296 -18.53 0.47 10.91
N ARG A 297 -18.55 -0.79 11.34
CA ARG A 297 -17.45 -1.72 11.16
C ARG A 297 -17.06 -1.84 9.68
N ARG A 298 -15.87 -1.34 9.32
CA ARG A 298 -15.36 -1.42 7.95
C ARG A 298 -14.88 -2.84 7.65
N ALA A 299 -14.94 -3.25 6.36
CA ALA A 299 -14.50 -4.58 5.94
C ALA A 299 -13.03 -4.88 6.33
N LEU A 300 -12.15 -3.87 6.26
CA LEU A 300 -10.75 -3.99 6.69
C LEU A 300 -10.56 -4.10 8.21
N GLN A 301 -11.53 -3.67 9.01
CA GLN A 301 -11.47 -3.70 10.48
C GLN A 301 -12.07 -4.97 11.07
N ARG A 302 -12.75 -5.81 10.28
CA ARG A 302 -13.40 -7.03 10.77
C ARG A 302 -12.42 -8.04 11.34
N PHE A 303 -11.19 -8.13 10.82
CA PHE A 303 -10.20 -9.07 11.32
C PHE A 303 -9.50 -8.58 12.61
N MET A 304 -9.52 -7.28 12.92
CA MET A 304 -8.87 -6.75 14.12
C MET A 304 -9.46 -7.29 15.42
N PRO A 305 -10.79 -7.26 15.64
CA PRO A 305 -11.39 -7.87 16.82
C PRO A 305 -11.06 -9.34 16.97
N MET A 306 -11.03 -10.09 15.86
CA MET A 306 -10.69 -11.52 15.90
C MET A 306 -9.23 -11.73 16.27
N ASN A 307 -8.33 -10.91 15.77
CA ASN A 307 -6.92 -10.99 16.14
C ASN A 307 -6.71 -10.61 17.61
N MET A 308 -7.43 -9.63 18.11
CA MET A 308 -7.42 -9.31 19.54
C MET A 308 -7.92 -10.48 20.42
N LEU A 309 -9.01 -11.13 20.02
CA LEU A 309 -9.48 -12.33 20.73
C LEU A 309 -8.45 -13.46 20.67
N ARG A 310 -7.80 -13.68 19.52
CA ARG A 310 -6.70 -14.67 19.41
C ARG A 310 -5.54 -14.32 20.35
N LEU A 311 -5.13 -13.06 20.41
CA LEU A 311 -4.10 -12.59 21.32
C LEU A 311 -4.53 -12.77 22.78
N LYS A 312 -5.76 -12.39 23.12
CA LYS A 312 -6.33 -12.56 24.47
C LYS A 312 -6.27 -14.00 24.97
N TYR A 313 -6.59 -14.96 24.09
CA TYR A 313 -6.68 -16.37 24.44
C TYR A 313 -5.43 -17.19 24.06
N GLY A 314 -4.40 -16.55 23.52
CA GLY A 314 -3.14 -17.21 23.16
C GLY A 314 -3.29 -18.30 22.10
N THR A 315 -4.29 -18.17 21.20
CA THR A 315 -4.60 -19.20 20.19
C THR A 315 -4.56 -18.64 18.78
N SER A 316 -4.05 -19.41 17.83
CA SER A 316 -4.12 -19.08 16.40
C SER A 316 -5.52 -19.30 15.82
N GLU A 317 -6.32 -20.19 16.43
CA GLU A 317 -7.63 -20.57 15.96
C GLU A 317 -8.66 -20.45 17.12
N LEU A 318 -9.67 -19.59 16.91
CA LEU A 318 -10.76 -19.45 17.87
C LEU A 318 -11.81 -20.53 17.60
N PRO A 319 -12.21 -21.31 18.59
CA PRO A 319 -13.29 -22.26 18.45
C PRO A 319 -14.63 -21.50 18.35
N VAL A 320 -15.10 -21.32 17.11
CA VAL A 320 -16.37 -20.63 16.85
C VAL A 320 -17.52 -21.62 16.69
N ALA A 321 -18.69 -21.26 17.16
CA ALA A 321 -19.96 -21.96 16.96
C ALA A 321 -20.86 -21.17 16.01
N LEU A 322 -21.74 -21.87 15.28
CA LEU A 322 -22.82 -21.27 14.53
C LEU A 322 -24.09 -21.28 15.36
N MET A 323 -24.70 -20.11 15.53
CA MET A 323 -25.97 -19.97 16.23
C MET A 323 -27.03 -19.45 15.26
N PRO A 324 -28.21 -20.05 15.20
CA PRO A 324 -29.33 -19.57 14.42
C PRO A 324 -29.78 -18.20 14.95
N ALA A 325 -30.10 -17.30 14.01
CA ALA A 325 -30.58 -15.95 14.30
C ALA A 325 -31.58 -15.53 13.22
N GLY A 326 -32.25 -14.40 13.46
CA GLY A 326 -33.22 -13.86 12.52
C GLY A 326 -34.65 -14.41 12.75
N THR A 327 -35.50 -14.25 11.75
CA THR A 327 -36.88 -14.71 11.74
C THR A 327 -37.05 -15.85 10.75
N GLU A 328 -38.12 -16.62 10.85
CA GLU A 328 -38.46 -17.67 9.88
C GLU A 328 -38.48 -17.14 8.44
N ALA A 329 -38.90 -15.89 8.24
CA ALA A 329 -38.93 -15.24 6.94
C ALA A 329 -37.51 -14.80 6.42
N LYS A 330 -36.52 -14.66 7.32
CA LYS A 330 -35.15 -14.34 7.03
C LYS A 330 -34.23 -15.06 8.02
N PRO A 331 -34.02 -16.35 7.82
CA PRO A 331 -33.09 -17.10 8.64
C PRO A 331 -31.66 -16.54 8.42
N GLU A 332 -30.95 -16.37 9.51
CA GLU A 332 -29.54 -15.93 9.52
C GLU A 332 -28.78 -16.81 10.51
N SER A 333 -27.50 -17.01 10.27
CA SER A 333 -26.61 -17.65 11.22
C SER A 333 -25.55 -16.63 11.67
N LEU A 334 -25.30 -16.64 12.99
CA LEU A 334 -24.22 -15.86 13.59
C LEU A 334 -23.04 -16.77 13.88
N VAL A 335 -21.87 -16.26 13.63
CA VAL A 335 -20.62 -16.83 14.13
C VAL A 335 -20.42 -16.30 15.54
N CYS A 336 -20.37 -17.20 16.53
CA CYS A 336 -20.23 -16.87 17.93
C CYS A 336 -18.95 -17.47 18.51
N PHE A 337 -18.34 -16.74 19.44
CA PHE A 337 -17.25 -17.18 20.28
C PHE A 337 -17.66 -17.00 21.74
N HIS A 338 -17.60 -18.05 22.56
CA HIS A 338 -18.15 -18.06 23.94
C HIS A 338 -19.56 -17.46 24.00
N GLU A 339 -20.46 -17.91 23.10
CA GLU A 339 -21.83 -17.41 22.95
C GLU A 339 -21.97 -15.93 22.53
N GLN A 340 -20.86 -15.18 22.44
CA GLN A 340 -20.88 -13.82 21.96
C GLN A 340 -20.87 -13.78 20.44
N PRO A 341 -21.83 -13.13 19.78
CA PRO A 341 -21.82 -12.98 18.34
C PRO A 341 -20.66 -12.10 17.91
N ILE A 342 -19.91 -12.55 16.91
CA ILE A 342 -18.75 -11.85 16.37
C ILE A 342 -18.94 -11.47 14.91
N GLU A 343 -19.76 -12.20 14.17
CA GLU A 343 -20.06 -11.88 12.77
C GLU A 343 -21.36 -12.54 12.31
N ARG A 344 -21.91 -12.02 11.21
CA ARG A 344 -23.01 -12.61 10.46
C ARG A 344 -22.50 -13.45 9.32
N MET A 345 -23.00 -14.67 9.15
CA MET A 345 -22.60 -15.51 8.01
C MET A 345 -22.97 -14.89 6.67
N SER A 346 -24.03 -14.07 6.62
CA SER A 346 -24.40 -13.30 5.43
C SER A 346 -23.31 -12.32 4.94
N MET A 347 -22.27 -12.08 5.74
CA MET A 347 -21.14 -11.22 5.38
C MET A 347 -19.97 -11.98 4.73
N VAL A 348 -20.06 -13.31 4.60
CA VAL A 348 -19.11 -14.09 3.78
C VAL A 348 -19.30 -13.72 2.31
N ASP A 349 -18.22 -13.42 1.62
CA ASP A 349 -18.26 -13.12 0.20
C ASP A 349 -17.10 -13.76 -0.58
N PHE A 350 -17.31 -13.95 -1.87
CA PHE A 350 -16.27 -14.39 -2.79
C PHE A 350 -15.68 -13.18 -3.52
N SER A 351 -14.45 -12.85 -3.19
CA SER A 351 -13.70 -11.77 -3.82
C SER A 351 -13.02 -12.28 -5.08
N ILE A 352 -13.69 -12.13 -6.23
CA ILE A 352 -13.23 -12.61 -7.53
C ILE A 352 -12.15 -11.66 -8.05
N ARG A 353 -10.91 -12.12 -8.11
CA ARG A 353 -9.76 -11.36 -8.59
C ARG A 353 -9.61 -11.42 -10.10
N ALA A 354 -9.92 -12.57 -10.71
CA ALA A 354 -9.88 -12.76 -12.15
C ALA A 354 -11.02 -13.65 -12.64
N ILE A 355 -11.54 -13.34 -13.83
CA ILE A 355 -12.45 -14.18 -14.58
C ILE A 355 -11.79 -14.47 -15.93
N ASN A 356 -11.62 -15.73 -16.27
CA ASN A 356 -11.01 -16.15 -17.51
C ASN A 356 -11.97 -17.03 -18.30
N TYR A 357 -12.06 -16.80 -19.61
CA TYR A 357 -12.77 -17.70 -20.51
C TYR A 357 -11.80 -18.16 -21.60
N LYS A 358 -11.32 -19.38 -21.46
CA LYS A 358 -10.38 -20.03 -22.38
C LYS A 358 -10.75 -21.50 -22.56
N ASP A 359 -10.44 -22.06 -23.70
CA ASP A 359 -10.63 -23.49 -24.02
C ASP A 359 -12.02 -24.03 -23.61
N GLN A 360 -13.05 -23.29 -23.98
CA GLN A 360 -14.46 -23.62 -23.69
C GLN A 360 -14.76 -23.75 -22.20
N THR A 361 -13.97 -23.10 -21.33
CA THR A 361 -14.11 -23.15 -19.88
C THR A 361 -14.08 -21.73 -19.28
N LEU A 362 -15.06 -21.42 -18.46
CA LEU A 362 -15.09 -20.20 -17.64
C LEU A 362 -14.51 -20.51 -16.26
N THR A 363 -13.52 -19.76 -15.88
CA THR A 363 -12.80 -19.94 -14.61
C THR A 363 -12.85 -18.65 -13.76
N PHE A 364 -13.13 -18.83 -12.49
CA PHE A 364 -13.13 -17.77 -11.47
C PHE A 364 -12.01 -18.03 -10.49
N ASP A 365 -11.07 -17.11 -10.40
CA ASP A 365 -9.99 -17.12 -9.43
C ASP A 365 -10.26 -16.05 -8.37
N GLY A 366 -10.18 -16.39 -7.09
CA GLY A 366 -10.44 -15.42 -6.06
C GLY A 366 -10.19 -15.91 -4.64
N GLU A 367 -10.60 -15.08 -3.70
CA GLU A 367 -10.47 -15.30 -2.27
C GLU A 367 -11.86 -15.41 -1.64
N LEU A 368 -12.12 -16.51 -0.94
CA LEU A 368 -13.27 -16.60 -0.06
C LEU A 368 -12.95 -15.77 1.18
N ARG A 369 -13.57 -14.60 1.27
CA ARG A 369 -13.31 -13.67 2.37
C ARG A 369 -14.14 -14.04 3.58
N ASN A 370 -13.41 -14.52 4.55
CA ASN A 370 -13.94 -14.89 5.84
C ASN A 370 -12.83 -14.69 6.88
N VAL A 371 -13.17 -14.10 7.98
CA VAL A 371 -12.22 -13.79 9.05
C VAL A 371 -12.31 -14.81 10.19
N TYR A 372 -13.32 -15.69 10.18
CA TYR A 372 -13.80 -16.39 11.36
C TYR A 372 -13.67 -17.91 11.29
N PHE A 373 -13.49 -18.48 10.09
CA PHE A 373 -13.34 -19.92 9.99
C PHE A 373 -12.00 -20.32 10.62
N ALA A 374 -12.08 -21.05 11.67
CA ALA A 374 -10.91 -21.57 12.36
C ALA A 374 -10.14 -22.55 11.46
N ASN A 375 -10.88 -23.37 10.71
CA ASN A 375 -10.31 -24.37 9.83
C ASN A 375 -10.81 -24.19 8.40
N TYR A 376 -9.93 -23.79 7.49
CA TYR A 376 -10.27 -23.64 6.07
C TYR A 376 -10.59 -24.96 5.38
N ASP A 377 -10.18 -26.10 5.93
CA ASP A 377 -10.47 -27.42 5.38
C ASP A 377 -11.96 -27.80 5.57
N GLU A 378 -12.65 -27.17 6.52
CA GLU A 378 -14.08 -27.33 6.72
C GLU A 378 -14.93 -26.44 5.82
N VAL A 379 -14.32 -25.53 5.06
CA VAL A 379 -15.00 -24.60 4.17
C VAL A 379 -14.94 -25.10 2.74
N SER A 380 -16.08 -25.12 2.08
CA SER A 380 -16.18 -25.43 0.65
C SER A 380 -16.95 -24.35 -0.11
N LEU A 381 -16.40 -23.93 -1.24
CA LEU A 381 -17.08 -23.04 -2.18
C LEU A 381 -17.57 -23.84 -3.39
N TYR A 382 -18.80 -23.61 -3.78
CA TYR A 382 -19.43 -24.23 -4.95
C TYR A 382 -19.99 -23.17 -5.88
N LEU A 383 -19.89 -23.40 -7.19
CA LEU A 383 -20.67 -22.72 -8.19
C LEU A 383 -21.85 -23.62 -8.54
N ILE A 384 -23.08 -23.09 -8.46
CA ILE A 384 -24.33 -23.80 -8.72
C ILE A 384 -24.86 -23.35 -10.06
N CYS A 385 -24.99 -24.28 -11.02
CA CYS A 385 -25.50 -24.01 -12.35
C CYS A 385 -26.45 -25.15 -12.80
N ASN A 386 -27.69 -24.85 -13.10
CA ASN A 386 -28.72 -25.83 -13.45
C ASN A 386 -28.81 -26.99 -12.45
N GLY A 387 -28.75 -26.72 -11.16
CA GLY A 387 -28.78 -27.71 -10.10
C GLY A 387 -27.50 -28.52 -9.92
N LYS A 388 -26.52 -28.39 -10.81
CA LYS A 388 -25.21 -29.06 -10.68
C LYS A 388 -24.25 -28.21 -9.87
N LYS A 389 -23.53 -28.86 -8.93
CA LYS A 389 -22.50 -28.25 -8.07
C LYS A 389 -21.10 -28.42 -8.67
N TYR A 390 -20.36 -27.35 -8.83
CA TYR A 390 -18.94 -27.34 -9.25
C TYR A 390 -18.12 -26.87 -8.05
N LYS A 391 -17.37 -27.79 -7.42
CA LYS A 391 -16.56 -27.52 -6.24
C LYS A 391 -15.33 -26.67 -6.60
N ALA A 392 -15.03 -25.68 -5.80
CA ALA A 392 -13.81 -24.93 -5.92
C ALA A 392 -12.60 -25.78 -5.52
N LYS A 393 -11.50 -25.61 -6.26
CA LYS A 393 -10.18 -26.11 -5.91
C LYS A 393 -9.47 -25.04 -5.08
N GLN A 394 -8.96 -25.43 -3.92
CA GLN A 394 -8.10 -24.56 -3.14
C GLN A 394 -6.78 -24.35 -3.90
N LEU A 395 -6.32 -23.10 -3.97
CA LEU A 395 -5.05 -22.77 -4.57
C LEU A 395 -4.00 -22.65 -3.48
N PRO A 396 -2.77 -23.14 -3.72
CA PRO A 396 -1.67 -23.00 -2.76
C PRO A 396 -1.04 -21.60 -2.72
N ILE A 397 -1.74 -20.63 -3.25
CA ILE A 397 -1.38 -19.21 -3.19
C ILE A 397 -1.87 -18.65 -1.87
N TRP A 398 -0.99 -18.01 -1.13
CA TRP A 398 -1.31 -17.46 0.17
C TRP A 398 -1.17 -15.95 0.18
N GLY A 399 -2.20 -15.25 0.64
CA GLY A 399 -2.07 -13.89 1.13
C GLY A 399 -2.01 -13.94 2.65
N TYR A 400 -0.98 -13.41 3.26
CA TYR A 400 -0.88 -13.30 4.71
C TYR A 400 -1.08 -11.86 5.16
N THR A 401 -1.84 -11.67 6.23
CA THR A 401 -1.76 -10.47 7.04
C THR A 401 -0.70 -10.74 8.11
N LYS A 402 0.29 -9.88 8.23
CA LYS A 402 1.43 -10.07 9.13
C LYS A 402 1.50 -8.91 10.11
N TYR A 403 1.81 -9.21 11.40
CA TYR A 403 2.21 -8.23 12.39
C TYR A 403 3.72 -8.36 12.62
N PHE A 404 4.48 -7.30 12.43
CA PHE A 404 5.94 -7.33 12.51
C PHE A 404 6.58 -8.52 11.77
N GLY A 405 6.04 -8.85 10.60
CA GLY A 405 6.51 -9.97 9.80
C GLY A 405 5.93 -11.35 10.17
N ALA A 406 5.32 -11.53 11.34
CA ALA A 406 4.66 -12.79 11.73
C ALA A 406 3.25 -12.90 11.11
N PRO A 407 2.90 -14.02 10.46
CA PRO A 407 1.58 -14.18 9.86
C PRO A 407 0.49 -14.31 10.93
N VAL A 408 -0.54 -13.46 10.84
CA VAL A 408 -1.70 -13.45 11.75
C VAL A 408 -3.01 -13.82 11.05
N ARG A 409 -3.04 -13.80 9.72
CA ARG A 409 -4.19 -14.20 8.91
C ARG A 409 -3.71 -14.80 7.60
N ARG A 410 -4.39 -15.85 7.17
CA ARG A 410 -4.22 -16.51 5.87
C ARG A 410 -5.46 -16.29 5.01
N ALA A 411 -5.26 -15.95 3.73
CA ALA A 411 -6.35 -15.85 2.78
C ALA A 411 -6.65 -17.24 2.19
N TYR A 412 -7.94 -17.57 2.07
CA TYR A 412 -8.39 -18.78 1.38
C TYR A 412 -8.55 -18.49 -0.11
N MET A 413 -7.52 -18.79 -0.89
CA MET A 413 -7.52 -18.62 -2.33
C MET A 413 -8.08 -19.87 -2.99
N CYS A 414 -8.99 -19.69 -3.96
CA CYS A 414 -9.64 -20.79 -4.64
C CYS A 414 -9.93 -20.49 -6.11
N GLN A 415 -10.10 -21.55 -6.88
CA GLN A 415 -10.46 -21.53 -8.30
C GLN A 415 -11.70 -22.39 -8.53
N VAL A 416 -12.65 -21.86 -9.28
CA VAL A 416 -13.82 -22.62 -9.76
C VAL A 416 -13.86 -22.56 -11.27
N SER A 417 -14.02 -23.72 -11.91
CA SER A 417 -14.14 -23.84 -13.36
C SER A 417 -15.46 -24.47 -13.76
N ILE A 418 -16.07 -23.94 -14.83
CA ILE A 418 -17.32 -24.44 -15.37
C ILE A 418 -17.23 -24.50 -16.89
N PRO A 419 -17.62 -25.63 -17.56
CA PRO A 419 -17.55 -25.76 -19.01
C PRO A 419 -18.63 -24.90 -19.68
N ARG A 420 -18.30 -24.36 -20.86
CA ARG A 420 -19.21 -23.55 -21.70
C ARG A 420 -20.60 -24.19 -21.87
N LYS A 421 -20.66 -25.50 -22.13
CA LYS A 421 -21.92 -26.21 -22.33
C LYS A 421 -22.89 -26.02 -21.18
N ALA A 422 -22.40 -26.07 -19.95
CA ALA A 422 -23.24 -25.85 -18.76
C ALA A 422 -23.71 -24.39 -18.65
N ILE A 423 -22.83 -23.42 -18.98
CA ILE A 423 -23.15 -21.98 -18.90
C ILE A 423 -24.14 -21.58 -19.98
N CYS A 424 -23.93 -21.98 -21.23
CA CYS A 424 -24.78 -21.57 -22.35
C CYS A 424 -26.19 -22.18 -22.29
N SER A 425 -26.37 -23.26 -21.52
CA SER A 425 -27.67 -23.86 -21.26
C SER A 425 -28.41 -23.23 -20.09
N ALA A 426 -27.73 -22.34 -19.32
CA ALA A 426 -28.29 -21.71 -18.13
C ALA A 426 -28.75 -20.28 -18.42
N SER A 427 -29.76 -19.82 -17.67
CA SER A 427 -30.12 -18.40 -17.60
C SER A 427 -29.35 -17.65 -16.50
N SER A 428 -28.93 -18.39 -15.47
CA SER A 428 -28.16 -17.84 -14.34
C SER A 428 -27.41 -18.94 -13.58
N PHE A 429 -26.40 -18.53 -12.81
CA PHE A 429 -25.70 -19.37 -11.84
C PHE A 429 -25.24 -18.50 -10.66
N HIS A 430 -24.88 -19.12 -9.54
CA HIS A 430 -24.46 -18.40 -8.34
C HIS A 430 -23.40 -19.20 -7.56
N PHE A 431 -22.85 -18.57 -6.52
CA PHE A 431 -21.92 -19.21 -5.60
C PHE A 431 -22.58 -19.51 -4.28
N GLU A 432 -22.31 -20.69 -3.73
CA GLU A 432 -22.67 -21.11 -2.39
C GLU A 432 -21.39 -21.43 -1.60
N ALA A 433 -21.34 -20.99 -0.34
CA ALA A 433 -20.34 -21.44 0.62
C ALA A 433 -20.97 -22.39 1.62
N CYS A 434 -20.23 -23.44 1.95
CA CYS A 434 -20.62 -24.42 2.96
C CYS A 434 -19.58 -24.42 4.06
N TYR A 435 -20.02 -24.39 5.31
CA TYR A 435 -19.20 -24.53 6.50
C TYR A 435 -19.97 -25.31 7.54
N ARG A 436 -19.50 -26.53 7.84
CA ARG A 436 -20.26 -27.49 8.68
C ARG A 436 -21.69 -27.65 8.15
N ASP A 437 -22.67 -27.44 8.99
CA ASP A 437 -24.10 -27.58 8.64
C ASP A 437 -24.68 -26.34 7.94
N TRP A 438 -23.91 -25.26 7.85
CA TRP A 438 -24.34 -24.05 7.16
C TRP A 438 -24.02 -24.11 5.68
N THR A 439 -25.03 -23.78 4.87
CA THR A 439 -24.88 -23.57 3.42
C THR A 439 -25.74 -22.39 3.03
N ASP A 440 -25.16 -21.41 2.37
CA ASP A 440 -25.91 -20.26 1.87
C ASP A 440 -25.28 -19.71 0.58
N LYS A 441 -26.12 -19.03 -0.16
CA LYS A 441 -25.76 -18.25 -1.32
C LYS A 441 -25.02 -17.00 -0.92
N ILE A 442 -23.78 -16.85 -1.40
CA ILE A 442 -22.90 -15.77 -1.04
C ILE A 442 -22.84 -14.65 -2.08
N SER A 443 -22.46 -13.48 -1.64
CA SER A 443 -22.19 -12.33 -2.52
C SER A 443 -20.83 -12.44 -3.18
N CYS A 444 -20.70 -11.85 -4.38
CA CYS A 444 -19.41 -11.66 -5.04
C CYS A 444 -19.02 -10.19 -5.06
N VAL A 445 -17.73 -9.93 -4.91
CA VAL A 445 -17.11 -8.61 -5.08
C VAL A 445 -15.94 -8.70 -6.07
N PHE A 446 -15.65 -7.61 -6.75
CA PHE A 446 -14.74 -7.61 -7.89
C PHE A 446 -13.69 -6.51 -7.70
N PRO A 447 -12.56 -6.80 -7.01
CA PRO A 447 -11.58 -5.78 -6.64
C PRO A 447 -10.60 -5.41 -7.76
N LYS A 448 -10.46 -6.26 -8.79
CA LYS A 448 -9.43 -6.12 -9.83
C LYS A 448 -10.05 -5.89 -11.23
N VAL A 449 -9.28 -5.27 -12.13
CA VAL A 449 -9.69 -5.04 -13.53
C VAL A 449 -9.92 -6.36 -14.26
N GLN A 450 -9.12 -7.37 -13.99
CA GLN A 450 -9.19 -8.70 -14.60
C GLN A 450 -10.44 -9.50 -14.19
N SER A 451 -11.25 -8.98 -13.28
CA SER A 451 -12.56 -9.56 -12.96
C SER A 451 -13.66 -9.14 -13.94
N HIS A 452 -13.40 -8.19 -14.82
CA HIS A 452 -14.28 -7.70 -15.90
C HIS A 452 -15.63 -7.13 -15.46
N ILE A 453 -16.05 -7.35 -14.22
CA ILE A 453 -17.35 -6.96 -13.66
C ILE A 453 -17.16 -5.83 -12.65
N ASN A 454 -18.12 -4.92 -12.59
CA ASN A 454 -18.25 -3.91 -11.55
C ASN A 454 -19.63 -4.04 -10.87
N GLU A 455 -19.67 -4.57 -9.66
CA GLU A 455 -20.90 -4.82 -8.90
C GLU A 455 -21.63 -3.54 -8.44
N GLN A 456 -20.99 -2.38 -8.58
CA GLN A 456 -21.62 -1.09 -8.28
C GLN A 456 -22.51 -0.59 -9.42
N LEU A 457 -22.32 -1.11 -10.63
CA LEU A 457 -23.11 -0.78 -11.80
C LEU A 457 -24.22 -1.82 -11.99
N ARG A 458 -25.48 -1.37 -12.00
CA ARG A 458 -26.61 -2.26 -12.22
C ARG A 458 -26.62 -2.90 -13.63
N ARG A 459 -26.02 -2.20 -14.60
CA ARG A 459 -25.96 -2.60 -16.01
C ARG A 459 -24.60 -3.16 -16.41
N ASN A 460 -23.75 -3.52 -15.42
CA ASN A 460 -22.48 -4.18 -15.71
C ASN A 460 -22.68 -5.40 -16.62
N TYR A 461 -21.73 -5.66 -17.49
CA TYR A 461 -21.69 -6.86 -18.30
C TYR A 461 -20.27 -7.11 -18.81
N TRP A 462 -20.01 -8.34 -19.21
CA TRP A 462 -18.79 -8.75 -19.91
C TRP A 462 -19.16 -9.64 -21.08
N ASP A 463 -18.66 -9.32 -22.28
CA ASP A 463 -18.85 -10.10 -23.49
C ASP A 463 -17.71 -11.11 -23.68
N CYS A 464 -17.97 -12.38 -23.37
CA CYS A 464 -17.00 -13.47 -23.51
C CYS A 464 -16.86 -13.98 -24.97
N GLY A 465 -17.56 -13.39 -25.92
CA GLY A 465 -17.62 -13.86 -27.29
C GLY A 465 -18.81 -14.81 -27.57
N ASP A 466 -18.96 -15.87 -26.80
CA ASP A 466 -20.04 -16.86 -26.91
C ASP A 466 -21.31 -16.47 -26.14
N PHE A 467 -21.10 -15.80 -25.00
CA PHE A 467 -22.18 -15.34 -24.13
C PHE A 467 -21.82 -14.01 -23.45
N ILE A 468 -22.82 -13.32 -22.96
CA ILE A 468 -22.71 -12.12 -22.15
C ILE A 468 -22.97 -12.51 -20.71
N LEU A 469 -22.02 -12.17 -19.85
CA LEU A 469 -22.08 -12.39 -18.40
C LEU A 469 -22.39 -11.09 -17.69
N ARG A 470 -23.28 -11.14 -16.70
CA ARG A 470 -23.64 -10.02 -15.81
C ARG A 470 -23.73 -10.50 -14.38
N TYR A 471 -23.43 -9.64 -13.44
CA TYR A 471 -23.65 -9.92 -12.03
C TYR A 471 -24.76 -9.03 -11.44
N SER A 472 -25.70 -9.64 -10.74
CA SER A 472 -26.76 -8.96 -10.01
C SER A 472 -26.49 -9.01 -8.52
N LYS A 473 -26.08 -7.88 -7.94
CA LYS A 473 -25.80 -7.76 -6.50
C LYS A 473 -27.04 -8.09 -5.62
N VAL A 474 -28.23 -7.69 -6.09
CA VAL A 474 -29.49 -7.91 -5.36
C VAL A 474 -29.85 -9.39 -5.32
N ARG A 475 -29.72 -10.10 -6.45
CA ARG A 475 -30.01 -11.53 -6.57
C ARG A 475 -28.85 -12.41 -6.14
N ARG A 476 -27.65 -11.87 -6.05
CA ARG A 476 -26.36 -12.58 -5.88
C ARG A 476 -26.14 -13.64 -6.99
N ASP A 477 -26.62 -13.33 -8.23
CA ASP A 477 -26.56 -14.23 -9.38
C ASP A 477 -25.72 -13.65 -10.50
N PHE A 478 -25.02 -14.53 -11.21
CA PHE A 478 -24.55 -14.27 -12.55
C PHE A 478 -25.65 -14.59 -13.53
N LEU A 479 -25.98 -13.64 -14.39
CA LEU A 479 -26.99 -13.76 -15.45
C LEU A 479 -26.28 -13.99 -16.79
N VAL A 480 -26.75 -14.97 -17.54
CA VAL A 480 -26.17 -15.38 -18.83
C VAL A 480 -27.13 -15.08 -19.98
N ARG A 481 -26.59 -14.55 -21.07
CA ARG A 481 -27.30 -14.35 -22.31
C ARG A 481 -26.40 -14.68 -23.50
N LYS A 482 -27.01 -15.17 -24.60
CA LYS A 482 -26.27 -15.41 -25.85
C LYS A 482 -25.67 -14.10 -26.37
N SER A 483 -24.39 -14.12 -26.75
CA SER A 483 -23.72 -12.99 -27.34
C SER A 483 -24.12 -12.86 -28.83
N THR A 484 -25.02 -11.92 -29.11
CA THR A 484 -25.42 -11.50 -30.44
C THR A 484 -25.14 -10.01 -30.61
N LEU A 485 -25.03 -9.52 -31.84
CA LEU A 485 -24.82 -8.09 -32.09
C LEU A 485 -25.89 -7.22 -31.39
N VAL A 486 -27.16 -7.65 -31.47
CA VAL A 486 -28.28 -6.95 -30.84
C VAL A 486 -28.13 -6.91 -29.31
N ASN A 487 -27.83 -8.07 -28.68
CA ASN A 487 -27.67 -8.14 -27.22
C ASN A 487 -26.48 -7.29 -26.76
N ARG A 488 -25.37 -7.31 -27.50
CA ARG A 488 -24.18 -6.45 -27.21
C ARG A 488 -24.56 -4.96 -27.25
N ALA A 489 -25.24 -4.55 -28.35
CA ALA A 489 -25.67 -3.16 -28.50
C ALA A 489 -26.62 -2.72 -27.38
N ILE A 490 -27.60 -3.56 -27.04
CA ILE A 490 -28.55 -3.26 -25.94
C ILE A 490 -27.82 -3.13 -24.60
N HIS A 491 -26.88 -4.03 -24.29
CA HIS A 491 -26.16 -3.95 -23.03
C HIS A 491 -25.26 -2.72 -22.96
N GLU A 492 -24.57 -2.39 -24.05
CA GLU A 492 -23.70 -1.21 -24.11
C GLU A 492 -24.51 0.08 -23.99
N LEU A 493 -25.57 0.26 -24.75
CA LEU A 493 -26.41 1.45 -24.66
C LEU A 493 -26.98 1.66 -23.24
N ARG A 494 -27.39 0.57 -22.59
CA ARG A 494 -27.89 0.63 -21.20
C ARG A 494 -26.79 1.03 -20.23
N LEU A 495 -25.56 0.54 -20.42
CA LEU A 495 -24.41 0.88 -19.57
C LEU A 495 -23.98 2.33 -19.80
N LEU A 496 -23.87 2.77 -21.05
CA LEU A 496 -23.55 4.16 -21.42
C LEU A 496 -24.56 5.13 -20.78
N TRP A 497 -25.84 4.79 -20.82
CA TRP A 497 -26.88 5.61 -20.21
C TRP A 497 -26.77 5.65 -18.69
N GLU A 498 -26.42 4.51 -18.04
CA GLU A 498 -26.18 4.48 -16.60
C GLU A 498 -24.96 5.34 -16.22
N ILE A 499 -23.86 5.27 -16.98
CA ILE A 499 -22.66 6.09 -16.77
C ILE A 499 -22.99 7.59 -16.94
N PHE A 500 -23.73 7.92 -17.98
CA PHE A 500 -24.16 9.31 -18.23
C PHE A 500 -24.96 9.90 -17.05
N ARG A 501 -25.79 9.09 -16.41
CA ARG A 501 -26.61 9.48 -15.25
C ARG A 501 -25.89 9.51 -13.91
N GLN A 502 -24.64 9.07 -13.83
CA GLN A 502 -23.87 9.04 -12.59
C GLN A 502 -23.50 10.46 -12.10
N LYS A 503 -24.38 11.07 -11.28
CA LYS A 503 -24.17 12.41 -10.73
C LYS A 503 -22.92 12.54 -9.83
N LYS A 504 -22.51 11.44 -9.18
CA LYS A 504 -21.35 11.41 -8.26
C LYS A 504 -20.01 11.26 -8.97
N LEU A 505 -20.03 10.91 -10.26
CA LEU A 505 -18.81 10.79 -11.06
C LEU A 505 -18.41 12.17 -11.57
N ASP A 506 -17.13 12.50 -11.43
CA ASP A 506 -16.55 13.73 -11.95
C ASP A 506 -16.92 13.91 -13.44
N PRO A 507 -17.39 15.09 -13.87
CA PRO A 507 -17.82 15.31 -15.25
C PRO A 507 -16.73 15.06 -16.29
N ALA A 508 -15.45 15.33 -15.98
CA ALA A 508 -14.34 15.11 -16.89
C ALA A 508 -14.08 13.61 -17.04
N VAL A 509 -14.01 12.87 -15.94
CA VAL A 509 -13.86 11.42 -15.95
C VAL A 509 -15.04 10.74 -16.67
N ARG A 510 -16.27 11.19 -16.41
CA ARG A 510 -17.47 10.66 -17.09
C ARG A 510 -17.39 10.84 -18.60
N ARG A 511 -17.03 12.05 -19.07
CA ARG A 511 -16.87 12.34 -20.52
C ARG A 511 -15.78 11.44 -21.12
N GLU A 512 -14.67 11.28 -20.45
CA GLU A 512 -13.54 10.51 -20.93
C GLU A 512 -13.87 9.02 -21.05
N VAL A 513 -14.51 8.45 -20.04
CA VAL A 513 -15.01 7.06 -20.05
C VAL A 513 -15.99 6.82 -21.20
N LEU A 514 -16.95 7.73 -21.41
CA LEU A 514 -17.91 7.63 -22.51
C LEU A 514 -17.21 7.67 -23.87
N LEU A 515 -16.26 8.58 -24.05
CA LEU A 515 -15.45 8.69 -25.28
C LEU A 515 -14.62 7.44 -25.53
N LEU A 516 -13.96 6.88 -24.51
CA LEU A 516 -13.19 5.64 -24.61
C LEU A 516 -14.06 4.47 -25.05
N ARG A 517 -15.24 4.31 -24.43
CA ARG A 517 -16.15 3.21 -24.79
C ARG A 517 -16.67 3.36 -26.22
N LEU A 518 -17.15 4.55 -26.59
CA LEU A 518 -17.63 4.82 -27.96
C LEU A 518 -16.52 4.60 -29.00
N SER A 519 -15.33 5.15 -28.75
CA SER A 519 -14.17 4.95 -29.66
C SER A 519 -13.79 3.48 -29.78
N TYR A 520 -13.79 2.73 -28.68
CA TYR A 520 -13.49 1.30 -28.68
C TYR A 520 -14.46 0.53 -29.58
N PHE A 521 -15.77 0.71 -29.41
CA PHE A 521 -16.77 -0.04 -30.19
C PHE A 521 -16.77 0.35 -31.66
N LEU A 522 -16.60 1.61 -32.00
CA LEU A 522 -16.49 2.09 -33.38
C LEU A 522 -15.26 1.52 -34.10
N THR A 523 -14.18 1.37 -33.37
CA THR A 523 -12.90 0.94 -33.97
C THR A 523 -12.61 -0.54 -33.81
N ARG A 524 -13.33 -1.25 -32.96
CA ARG A 524 -13.15 -2.70 -32.72
C ARG A 524 -13.09 -3.55 -34.02
N PRO A 525 -13.92 -3.33 -35.04
CA PRO A 525 -13.82 -4.10 -36.30
C PRO A 525 -12.45 -3.97 -36.99
N PHE A 526 -11.81 -2.79 -36.89
CA PHE A 526 -10.51 -2.51 -37.51
C PHE A 526 -9.32 -3.05 -36.70
N TYR A 527 -9.47 -3.13 -35.37
CA TYR A 527 -8.40 -3.59 -34.47
C TYR A 527 -8.52 -5.06 -34.08
N ARG A 528 -9.66 -5.70 -34.28
CA ARG A 528 -9.96 -7.06 -33.81
C ARG A 528 -8.91 -8.09 -34.24
N ASN A 529 -8.42 -7.99 -35.50
CA ASN A 529 -7.48 -8.94 -36.08
C ASN A 529 -6.03 -8.46 -36.05
N LYS A 530 -5.76 -7.28 -35.52
CA LYS A 530 -4.40 -6.75 -35.43
C LYS A 530 -3.70 -7.27 -34.17
N ALA A 531 -2.46 -7.71 -34.34
CA ALA A 531 -1.59 -8.06 -33.22
C ALA A 531 -1.02 -6.78 -32.60
N ILE A 532 -1.74 -6.22 -31.63
CA ILE A 532 -1.31 -5.06 -30.86
C ILE A 532 -0.71 -5.54 -29.55
N TRP A 533 0.53 -5.19 -29.36
CA TRP A 533 1.29 -5.48 -28.15
C TRP A 533 1.61 -4.19 -27.41
N LEU A 534 1.67 -4.26 -26.08
CA LEU A 534 2.03 -3.15 -25.22
C LEU A 534 3.14 -3.61 -24.27
N THR A 535 4.09 -2.75 -24.00
CA THR A 535 5.10 -2.99 -22.97
C THR A 535 5.49 -1.70 -22.25
N PHE A 536 6.07 -1.81 -21.07
CA PHE A 536 6.48 -0.68 -20.24
C PHE A 536 7.56 -1.12 -19.25
N ASP A 537 8.32 -0.12 -18.80
CA ASP A 537 9.25 -0.23 -17.68
C ASP A 537 8.88 0.80 -16.60
N GLN A 538 9.86 1.46 -16.00
CA GLN A 538 9.59 2.63 -15.17
C GLN A 538 9.16 3.80 -16.06
N LEU A 539 8.10 4.51 -15.65
CA LEU A 539 7.51 5.57 -16.48
C LEU A 539 8.41 6.80 -16.70
N PHE A 540 9.42 6.98 -15.86
CA PHE A 540 10.34 8.12 -15.91
C PHE A 540 11.72 7.75 -16.48
N LYS A 541 11.96 6.46 -16.71
CA LYS A 541 13.26 5.96 -17.21
C LYS A 541 13.08 4.62 -17.91
N GLY A 542 13.59 4.54 -19.14
CA GLY A 542 13.70 3.29 -19.88
C GLY A 542 14.93 2.46 -19.50
N GLY A 543 15.35 1.55 -20.40
CA GLY A 543 16.56 0.75 -20.27
C GLY A 543 16.38 -0.57 -19.52
N ASP A 544 15.15 -1.07 -19.41
CA ASP A 544 14.84 -2.38 -18.80
C ASP A 544 14.27 -3.35 -19.84
N ASN A 545 13.85 -4.53 -19.45
CA ASN A 545 13.39 -5.62 -20.32
C ASN A 545 12.29 -5.19 -21.30
N GLY A 546 11.40 -4.29 -20.90
CA GLY A 546 10.31 -3.79 -21.75
C GLY A 546 10.83 -2.99 -22.94
N GLU A 547 11.79 -2.09 -22.74
CA GLU A 547 12.37 -1.28 -23.81
C GLU A 547 13.21 -2.13 -24.78
N TYR A 548 14.05 -3.03 -24.28
CA TYR A 548 14.85 -3.90 -25.13
C TYR A 548 13.97 -4.79 -26.01
N PHE A 549 12.93 -5.37 -25.43
CA PHE A 549 11.99 -6.18 -26.20
C PHE A 549 11.17 -5.34 -27.21
N TYR A 550 10.80 -4.11 -26.82
CA TYR A 550 10.13 -3.15 -27.71
C TYR A 550 11.01 -2.81 -28.92
N ARG A 551 12.28 -2.49 -28.71
CA ARG A 551 13.23 -2.19 -29.79
C ARG A 551 13.39 -3.38 -30.74
N TYR A 552 13.62 -4.57 -30.19
CA TYR A 552 13.79 -5.80 -30.94
C TYR A 552 12.59 -6.10 -31.85
N VAL A 553 11.38 -6.10 -31.30
CA VAL A 553 10.16 -6.38 -32.07
C VAL A 553 9.91 -5.29 -33.11
N SER A 554 10.16 -4.03 -32.78
CA SER A 554 9.98 -2.91 -33.70
C SER A 554 10.95 -2.98 -34.90
N GLU A 555 12.16 -3.45 -34.69
CA GLU A 555 13.21 -3.54 -35.72
C GLU A 555 13.07 -4.79 -36.57
N HIS A 556 12.76 -5.93 -35.97
CA HIS A 556 12.81 -7.23 -36.67
C HIS A 556 11.44 -7.81 -37.04
N HIS A 557 10.38 -7.42 -36.30
CA HIS A 557 9.05 -8.08 -36.37
C HIS A 557 7.88 -7.10 -36.47
N SER A 558 8.11 -5.91 -37.00
CA SER A 558 7.07 -4.86 -37.14
C SER A 558 5.92 -5.24 -38.07
N LYS A 559 6.11 -6.26 -38.94
CA LYS A 559 5.08 -6.81 -39.83
C LYS A 559 4.17 -7.82 -39.10
N ASP A 560 4.70 -8.51 -38.10
CA ASP A 560 4.01 -9.57 -37.36
C ASP A 560 3.15 -9.01 -36.23
N ALA A 561 3.70 -8.02 -35.52
CA ALA A 561 3.01 -7.34 -34.40
C ALA A 561 3.37 -5.86 -34.33
N LYS A 562 2.38 -5.04 -33.98
CA LYS A 562 2.59 -3.64 -33.68
C LYS A 562 2.75 -3.46 -32.19
N ILE A 563 3.99 -3.27 -31.76
CA ILE A 563 4.30 -3.07 -30.34
C ILE A 563 4.38 -1.58 -30.00
N TYR A 564 3.86 -1.23 -28.82
CA TYR A 564 3.90 0.11 -28.25
C TYR A 564 4.64 0.11 -26.92
N TYR A 565 5.40 1.15 -26.68
CA TYR A 565 6.13 1.38 -25.44
C TYR A 565 5.55 2.55 -24.65
N VAL A 566 5.39 2.41 -23.34
CA VAL A 566 4.78 3.44 -22.48
C VAL A 566 5.83 4.17 -21.68
N LEU A 567 5.85 5.50 -21.79
CA LEU A 567 6.83 6.34 -21.09
C LEU A 567 6.22 7.72 -20.79
N ASN A 568 6.71 8.41 -19.77
CA ASN A 568 6.40 9.82 -19.56
C ASN A 568 7.03 10.66 -20.65
N GLU A 569 6.40 11.76 -21.03
CA GLU A 569 6.90 12.68 -22.05
C GLU A 569 8.19 13.40 -21.64
N ASP A 570 8.35 13.62 -20.33
CA ASP A 570 9.52 14.23 -19.70
C ASP A 570 10.65 13.22 -19.37
N ALA A 571 10.45 11.95 -19.69
CA ALA A 571 11.44 10.92 -19.42
C ALA A 571 12.62 10.98 -20.41
N GLN A 572 13.80 10.66 -19.90
CA GLN A 572 14.99 10.52 -20.73
C GLN A 572 14.77 9.46 -21.82
N GLY A 573 15.10 9.77 -23.07
CA GLY A 573 14.95 8.86 -24.21
C GLY A 573 13.58 8.89 -24.89
N TYR A 574 12.56 9.56 -24.33
CA TYR A 574 11.21 9.61 -24.93
C TYR A 574 11.24 10.13 -26.38
N GLN A 575 11.90 11.27 -26.59
CA GLN A 575 11.95 11.92 -27.93
C GLN A 575 12.72 11.05 -28.93
N GLU A 576 13.85 10.49 -28.53
CA GLU A 576 14.67 9.62 -29.38
C GLU A 576 13.87 8.38 -29.82
N LEU A 577 13.27 7.66 -28.88
CA LEU A 577 12.47 6.47 -29.18
C LEU A 577 11.24 6.81 -30.02
N GLN A 578 10.60 7.95 -29.78
CA GLN A 578 9.44 8.39 -30.55
C GLN A 578 9.83 8.76 -31.98
N GLN A 579 10.97 9.43 -32.20
CA GLN A 579 11.47 9.76 -33.54
C GLN A 579 11.87 8.49 -34.30
N LYS A 580 12.55 7.56 -33.63
CA LYS A 580 13.04 6.33 -34.27
C LYS A 580 11.92 5.36 -34.65
N TYR A 581 10.95 5.13 -33.76
CA TYR A 581 9.96 4.05 -33.93
C TYR A 581 8.51 4.55 -34.10
N GLY A 582 8.18 5.75 -33.64
CA GLY A 582 6.84 6.34 -33.78
C GLY A 582 5.73 5.67 -32.96
N THR A 583 6.07 4.69 -32.11
CA THR A 583 5.10 3.90 -31.34
C THR A 583 5.28 4.01 -29.83
N VAL A 584 5.92 5.08 -29.35
CA VAL A 584 5.94 5.42 -27.93
C VAL A 584 4.64 6.11 -27.53
N LEU A 585 4.02 5.69 -26.45
CA LEU A 585 2.79 6.25 -25.93
C LEU A 585 3.05 7.05 -24.66
N LYS A 586 2.61 8.31 -24.68
CA LYS A 586 2.68 9.19 -23.52
C LYS A 586 1.78 8.62 -22.39
N PHE A 587 2.35 8.48 -21.20
CA PHE A 587 1.60 8.04 -20.03
C PHE A 587 0.37 8.92 -19.75
N LYS A 588 -0.73 8.31 -19.32
CA LYS A 588 -2.05 8.93 -19.10
C LYS A 588 -2.70 9.60 -20.32
N SER A 589 -2.15 9.42 -21.53
CA SER A 589 -2.80 9.92 -22.73
C SER A 589 -4.04 9.09 -23.09
N PHE A 590 -4.99 9.72 -23.77
CA PHE A 590 -6.16 9.01 -24.34
C PHE A 590 -5.71 7.91 -25.29
N LYS A 591 -4.67 8.16 -26.12
CA LYS A 591 -4.13 7.17 -27.06
C LYS A 591 -3.61 5.93 -26.35
N LEU A 592 -2.92 6.08 -25.20
CA LEU A 592 -2.45 4.94 -24.41
C LEU A 592 -3.63 4.11 -23.92
N ARG A 593 -4.61 4.72 -23.26
CA ARG A 593 -5.79 3.98 -22.73
C ARG A 593 -6.57 3.29 -23.83
N PHE A 594 -6.76 3.99 -24.95
CA PHE A 594 -7.41 3.44 -26.13
C PHE A 594 -6.64 2.23 -26.69
N MET A 595 -5.32 2.31 -26.86
CA MET A 595 -4.49 1.19 -27.35
C MET A 595 -4.44 0.03 -26.35
N ALA A 596 -4.44 0.30 -25.03
CA ALA A 596 -4.49 -0.72 -24.01
C ALA A 596 -5.77 -1.56 -24.07
N LEU A 597 -6.93 -0.96 -24.40
CA LEU A 597 -8.18 -1.70 -24.62
C LEU A 597 -8.14 -2.58 -25.88
N HIS A 598 -7.34 -2.24 -26.89
CA HIS A 598 -7.17 -3.02 -28.10
C HIS A 598 -5.98 -3.98 -28.07
N ALA A 599 -5.16 -3.91 -27.02
CA ALA A 599 -4.00 -4.79 -26.88
C ALA A 599 -4.41 -6.26 -26.77
N LYS A 600 -3.65 -7.12 -27.45
CA LYS A 600 -3.77 -8.58 -27.34
C LYS A 600 -2.88 -9.11 -26.24
N ILE A 601 -1.66 -8.57 -26.14
CA ILE A 601 -0.67 -8.95 -25.16
C ILE A 601 -0.11 -7.68 -24.52
N ILE A 602 0.06 -7.73 -23.21
CA ILE A 602 0.81 -6.73 -22.44
C ILE A 602 2.00 -7.44 -21.79
N PHE A 603 3.19 -7.04 -22.18
CA PHE A 603 4.42 -7.51 -21.58
C PHE A 603 4.75 -6.63 -20.37
N ALA A 604 4.57 -7.20 -19.20
CA ALA A 604 4.70 -6.47 -17.93
C ALA A 604 6.06 -6.71 -17.30
N THR A 605 6.84 -5.66 -17.11
CA THR A 605 8.05 -5.70 -16.28
C THR A 605 7.76 -5.36 -14.82
N ARG A 606 6.61 -4.75 -14.56
CA ARG A 606 6.15 -4.30 -13.24
C ARG A 606 4.73 -4.80 -12.96
N VAL A 607 4.41 -4.92 -11.68
CA VAL A 607 3.06 -5.24 -11.20
C VAL A 607 2.13 -4.03 -11.26
N ASP A 608 0.83 -4.28 -11.13
CA ASP A 608 -0.26 -3.30 -11.26
C ASP A 608 -0.38 -2.72 -12.67
N VAL A 609 -0.46 -3.63 -13.63
CA VAL A 609 -0.49 -3.36 -15.10
C VAL A 609 -1.50 -2.27 -15.49
N LYS A 610 -2.66 -2.20 -14.83
CA LYS A 610 -3.68 -1.17 -15.09
C LYS A 610 -3.14 0.26 -14.91
N LEU A 611 -2.27 0.46 -13.91
CA LEU A 611 -1.65 1.75 -13.64
C LEU A 611 -0.78 2.17 -14.83
N TYR A 612 0.03 1.25 -15.35
CA TYR A 612 0.90 1.52 -16.50
C TYR A 612 0.13 1.71 -17.81
N CYS A 613 -1.09 1.15 -17.90
CA CYS A 613 -2.02 1.47 -18.99
C CYS A 613 -2.67 2.86 -18.84
N GLY A 614 -2.35 3.61 -17.81
CA GLY A 614 -2.78 4.97 -17.59
C GLY A 614 -4.22 5.11 -17.07
N PHE A 615 -4.84 4.04 -16.55
CA PHE A 615 -6.19 4.08 -16.00
C PHE A 615 -6.17 4.57 -14.56
N ASP A 616 -7.01 5.56 -14.29
CA ASP A 616 -7.30 6.00 -12.93
C ASP A 616 -8.15 4.93 -12.20
N PRO A 617 -7.99 4.72 -10.88
CA PRO A 617 -8.79 3.76 -10.12
C PRO A 617 -10.31 3.99 -10.17
N VAL A 618 -10.76 5.22 -10.43
CA VAL A 618 -12.18 5.52 -10.61
C VAL A 618 -12.63 5.18 -12.01
N GLU A 619 -11.87 5.58 -13.03
CA GLU A 619 -12.11 5.33 -14.45
C GLU A 619 -12.14 3.84 -14.78
N GLU A 620 -11.15 3.11 -14.25
CA GLU A 620 -10.97 1.66 -14.46
C GLU A 620 -12.26 0.87 -14.21
N ARG A 621 -13.06 1.25 -13.24
CA ARG A 621 -14.30 0.56 -12.87
C ARG A 621 -15.36 0.55 -13.98
N TYR A 622 -15.27 1.49 -14.92
CA TYR A 622 -16.23 1.67 -16.00
C TYR A 622 -15.78 1.08 -17.33
N ILE A 623 -14.56 0.54 -17.39
CA ILE A 623 -13.97 -0.02 -18.63
C ILE A 623 -13.45 -1.46 -18.45
N ARG A 624 -13.64 -2.07 -17.29
CA ARG A 624 -13.13 -3.42 -16.97
C ARG A 624 -13.53 -4.49 -17.96
N ASP A 625 -14.78 -4.45 -18.43
CA ASP A 625 -15.34 -5.37 -19.43
C ASP A 625 -14.65 -5.29 -20.79
N LEU A 626 -13.98 -4.18 -21.09
CA LEU A 626 -13.25 -3.96 -22.33
C LEU A 626 -11.77 -4.36 -22.24
N PHE A 627 -11.22 -4.52 -21.03
CA PHE A 627 -9.83 -4.86 -20.82
C PHE A 627 -9.61 -6.38 -20.92
N ASN A 628 -9.19 -6.86 -22.11
CA ASN A 628 -9.08 -8.29 -22.42
C ASN A 628 -7.66 -8.71 -22.83
N ALA A 629 -6.66 -7.88 -22.59
CA ALA A 629 -5.27 -8.20 -22.91
C ALA A 629 -4.74 -9.34 -22.05
N GLU A 630 -4.01 -10.24 -22.67
CA GLU A 630 -3.23 -11.25 -21.94
C GLU A 630 -1.97 -10.62 -21.37
N ILE A 631 -1.67 -10.92 -20.11
CA ILE A 631 -0.53 -10.34 -19.40
C ILE A 631 0.57 -11.40 -19.31
N MET A 632 1.75 -11.08 -19.84
CA MET A 632 2.94 -11.90 -19.79
C MET A 632 4.04 -11.16 -19.01
N CYS A 633 4.67 -11.82 -18.04
CA CYS A 633 5.66 -11.19 -17.17
C CYS A 633 7.07 -11.31 -17.73
N LEU A 634 7.65 -10.17 -18.16
CA LEU A 634 9.07 -10.04 -18.50
C LEU A 634 9.96 -9.77 -17.28
N GLN A 635 9.32 -9.53 -16.13
CA GLN A 635 9.94 -9.11 -14.87
C GLN A 635 10.87 -7.88 -14.97
N HIS A 636 11.19 -7.29 -13.83
CA HIS A 636 12.13 -6.18 -13.69
C HIS A 636 13.48 -6.62 -13.12
N GLY A 637 13.49 -7.62 -12.27
CA GLY A 637 14.65 -8.21 -11.62
C GLY A 637 14.33 -9.65 -11.26
N LEU A 638 15.35 -10.50 -11.14
CA LEU A 638 15.16 -11.92 -10.94
C LEU A 638 14.32 -12.21 -9.68
N THR A 639 13.30 -13.02 -9.87
CA THR A 639 12.43 -13.49 -8.79
C THR A 639 13.00 -14.76 -8.17
N ILE A 640 14.20 -14.64 -7.60
CA ILE A 640 14.83 -15.71 -6.85
C ILE A 640 14.72 -15.50 -5.34
N GLN A 641 14.56 -14.24 -4.91
CA GLN A 641 14.15 -13.93 -3.56
C GLN A 641 12.64 -14.10 -3.42
N LYS A 642 12.13 -14.36 -2.21
CA LYS A 642 10.70 -14.56 -2.00
C LYS A 642 9.93 -13.24 -2.11
N ILE A 643 9.39 -12.96 -3.28
CA ILE A 643 8.53 -11.81 -3.57
C ILE A 643 7.12 -12.24 -4.04
N ALA A 644 6.67 -13.41 -3.59
CA ALA A 644 5.43 -14.05 -4.02
C ALA A 644 4.18 -13.20 -3.83
N GLU A 645 4.15 -12.28 -2.87
CA GLU A 645 3.01 -11.39 -2.64
C GLU A 645 2.67 -10.53 -3.86
N TYR A 646 3.70 -10.09 -4.61
CA TYR A 646 3.56 -9.23 -5.78
C TYR A 646 3.68 -9.98 -7.09
N GLN A 647 4.41 -11.09 -7.12
CA GLN A 647 4.69 -11.85 -8.35
C GLN A 647 3.82 -13.11 -8.50
N ASN A 648 2.89 -13.34 -7.59
CA ASN A 648 1.95 -14.43 -7.79
C ASN A 648 1.02 -14.12 -8.98
N ARG A 649 0.63 -15.16 -9.71
CA ARG A 649 -0.20 -15.09 -10.91
C ARG A 649 -1.47 -14.24 -10.72
N LEU A 650 -2.11 -14.32 -9.56
CA LEU A 650 -3.39 -13.65 -9.30
C LEU A 650 -3.27 -12.16 -8.99
N PHE A 651 -2.06 -11.62 -8.88
CA PHE A 651 -1.93 -10.18 -8.64
C PHE A 651 -2.44 -9.37 -9.84
N ASP A 652 -2.00 -9.73 -11.05
CA ASP A 652 -2.40 -9.11 -12.32
C ASP A 652 -3.00 -10.10 -13.33
N ASN A 653 -3.37 -11.31 -12.90
CA ASN A 653 -3.83 -12.40 -13.76
C ASN A 653 -2.82 -12.73 -14.88
N GLN A 654 -1.55 -12.78 -14.50
CA GLN A 654 -0.46 -13.08 -15.44
C GLN A 654 -0.55 -14.53 -15.93
N THR A 655 -0.29 -14.74 -17.21
CA THR A 655 -0.46 -16.07 -17.84
C THR A 655 0.87 -16.79 -17.96
N TYR A 656 1.92 -16.07 -18.40
CA TYR A 656 3.26 -16.62 -18.63
C TYR A 656 4.28 -15.81 -17.87
N TYR A 657 5.36 -16.48 -17.45
CA TYR A 657 6.48 -15.88 -16.76
C TYR A 657 7.79 -16.25 -17.44
N PHE A 658 8.58 -15.26 -17.85
CA PHE A 658 9.86 -15.44 -18.52
C PHE A 658 10.99 -15.32 -17.52
N CYS A 659 11.78 -16.38 -17.40
CA CYS A 659 12.87 -16.52 -16.43
C CYS A 659 14.24 -16.47 -17.09
N VAL A 660 15.21 -16.09 -16.31
CA VAL A 660 16.61 -15.95 -16.73
C VAL A 660 17.43 -17.20 -16.38
N SER A 661 17.04 -17.89 -15.32
CA SER A 661 17.84 -18.93 -14.67
C SER A 661 16.98 -20.16 -14.36
N PRO A 662 17.57 -21.37 -14.40
CA PRO A 662 16.93 -22.59 -13.88
C PRO A 662 16.56 -22.46 -12.39
N TYR A 663 17.37 -21.76 -11.60
CA TYR A 663 17.11 -21.50 -10.18
C TYR A 663 15.90 -20.59 -10.00
N GLU A 664 15.74 -19.60 -10.87
CA GLU A 664 14.56 -18.75 -10.87
C GLU A 664 13.31 -19.53 -11.27
N ILE A 665 13.39 -20.39 -12.29
CA ILE A 665 12.30 -21.30 -12.67
C ILE A 665 11.88 -22.14 -11.47
N ALA A 666 12.82 -22.77 -10.78
CA ALA A 666 12.54 -23.58 -9.61
C ALA A 666 11.83 -22.78 -8.51
N ASN A 667 12.20 -21.51 -8.34
CA ASN A 667 11.55 -20.62 -7.38
C ASN A 667 10.14 -20.21 -7.82
N VAL A 668 9.96 -19.78 -9.08
CA VAL A 668 8.66 -19.32 -9.60
C VAL A 668 7.65 -20.46 -9.77
N ARG A 669 8.12 -21.69 -9.95
CA ARG A 669 7.28 -22.90 -9.96
C ARG A 669 6.80 -23.34 -8.57
N LYS A 670 7.30 -22.71 -7.50
CA LYS A 670 6.76 -22.97 -6.15
C LYS A 670 5.27 -22.66 -6.10
N PRO A 671 4.47 -23.47 -5.42
CA PRO A 671 3.01 -23.35 -5.38
C PRO A 671 2.50 -21.95 -5.01
N ILE A 672 3.23 -21.22 -4.19
CA ILE A 672 2.87 -19.87 -3.72
C ILE A 672 2.77 -18.84 -4.86
N TYR A 673 3.44 -19.04 -5.99
CA TYR A 673 3.33 -18.16 -7.16
C TYR A 673 2.12 -18.52 -8.04
N GLY A 674 1.64 -19.76 -7.99
CA GLY A 674 0.41 -20.23 -8.65
C GLY A 674 0.49 -20.37 -10.16
N TYR A 675 1.66 -20.40 -10.75
CA TYR A 675 1.83 -20.68 -12.18
C TYR A 675 1.83 -22.18 -12.44
N ASP A 676 1.22 -22.58 -13.57
CA ASP A 676 1.41 -23.91 -14.09
C ASP A 676 2.86 -24.06 -14.59
N PRO A 677 3.54 -25.19 -14.33
CA PRO A 677 4.98 -25.33 -14.64
C PRO A 677 5.35 -25.04 -16.10
N GLU A 678 4.47 -25.39 -17.06
CA GLU A 678 4.66 -25.18 -18.49
C GLU A 678 4.51 -23.70 -18.93
N LYS A 679 4.02 -22.85 -18.04
CA LYS A 679 3.88 -21.41 -18.29
C LYS A 679 5.04 -20.57 -17.72
N VAL A 680 6.02 -21.24 -17.10
CA VAL A 680 7.25 -20.63 -16.60
C VAL A 680 8.40 -21.03 -17.53
N LEU A 681 8.85 -20.08 -18.35
CA LEU A 681 9.70 -20.31 -19.51
C LEU A 681 11.10 -19.76 -19.30
N LEU A 682 12.13 -20.49 -19.72
CA LEU A 682 13.52 -20.09 -19.68
C LEU A 682 13.89 -19.40 -21.00
N THR A 683 14.09 -18.08 -20.97
CA THR A 683 14.37 -17.27 -22.17
C THR A 683 15.57 -16.36 -22.01
N GLY A 684 15.98 -16.09 -20.79
CA GLY A 684 16.87 -14.96 -20.47
C GLY A 684 16.10 -13.63 -20.39
N ALA A 685 16.78 -12.58 -19.97
CA ALA A 685 16.22 -11.23 -19.84
C ALA A 685 16.54 -10.39 -21.08
N PRO A 686 15.55 -9.74 -21.71
CA PRO A 686 15.78 -8.89 -22.88
C PRO A 686 16.90 -7.85 -22.73
N ARG A 687 17.00 -7.18 -21.59
CA ARG A 687 18.03 -6.16 -21.35
C ARG A 687 19.46 -6.72 -21.33
N TYR A 688 19.62 -8.02 -21.14
CA TYR A 688 20.94 -8.64 -21.15
C TYR A 688 21.58 -8.64 -22.54
N ASP A 689 20.80 -8.49 -23.61
CA ASP A 689 21.31 -8.32 -24.96
C ASP A 689 22.15 -7.03 -25.12
N GLY A 690 21.95 -6.04 -24.23
CA GLY A 690 22.71 -4.80 -24.17
C GLY A 690 23.96 -4.85 -23.28
N LEU A 691 24.15 -5.88 -22.48
CA LEU A 691 25.23 -5.97 -21.50
C LEU A 691 26.55 -6.46 -22.15
N VAL A 692 27.01 -5.74 -23.17
CA VAL A 692 28.26 -6.00 -23.90
C VAL A 692 29.18 -4.79 -23.80
N GLY A 693 30.42 -5.01 -23.45
CA GLY A 693 31.42 -3.96 -23.36
C GLY A 693 32.73 -4.38 -22.68
N GLN A 694 33.77 -3.61 -22.89
CA GLN A 694 35.06 -3.80 -22.25
C GLN A 694 35.09 -3.00 -20.93
N PRO A 695 35.44 -3.64 -19.78
CA PRO A 695 35.51 -2.95 -18.51
C PRO A 695 36.74 -2.02 -18.46
N LYS A 696 36.59 -0.95 -17.70
CA LYS A 696 37.71 -0.08 -17.27
C LYS A 696 38.15 -0.53 -15.87
N ARG A 697 39.35 -0.12 -15.44
CA ARG A 697 39.78 -0.31 -14.05
C ARG A 697 38.93 0.52 -13.09
N GLN A 698 37.75 0.04 -12.82
CA GLN A 698 36.73 0.72 -12.03
C GLN A 698 36.01 -0.30 -11.12
N ILE A 699 35.87 0.06 -9.86
CA ILE A 699 35.11 -0.70 -8.86
C ILE A 699 33.83 0.07 -8.57
N LEU A 700 32.71 -0.60 -8.69
CA LEU A 700 31.39 -0.07 -8.42
C LEU A 700 30.89 -0.57 -7.05
N ILE A 701 30.72 0.33 -6.10
CA ILE A 701 30.12 0.04 -4.78
C ILE A 701 28.67 0.49 -4.82
N THR A 702 27.72 -0.46 -4.80
CA THR A 702 26.30 -0.14 -4.98
C THR A 702 25.41 -1.00 -4.07
N PRO A 703 25.23 -0.59 -2.81
CA PRO A 703 24.39 -1.30 -1.84
C PRO A 703 22.91 -1.05 -2.09
N THR A 704 22.08 -2.01 -1.66
CA THR A 704 20.62 -1.86 -1.63
C THR A 704 20.19 -0.92 -0.50
N TRP A 705 19.25 -0.05 -0.78
CA TRP A 705 18.60 0.77 0.24
C TRP A 705 17.89 -0.07 1.30
N ARG A 706 17.59 0.53 2.45
CA ARG A 706 16.78 -0.08 3.51
C ARG A 706 15.53 0.78 3.74
N ARG A 707 14.41 0.14 4.02
CA ARG A 707 13.12 0.85 4.21
C ARG A 707 13.13 1.82 5.39
N ASN A 708 13.85 1.49 6.43
CA ASN A 708 13.96 2.29 7.66
C ASN A 708 14.87 3.51 7.55
N VAL A 709 15.57 3.71 6.43
CA VAL A 709 16.47 4.86 6.25
C VAL A 709 15.93 5.91 5.27
N THR A 710 14.72 5.73 4.75
CA THR A 710 14.09 6.65 3.78
C THR A 710 12.97 7.45 4.42
N ALA A 711 12.84 8.72 4.04
CA ALA A 711 11.69 9.56 4.41
C ALA A 711 10.46 9.35 3.49
N GLY A 712 10.59 8.55 2.41
CA GLY A 712 9.53 8.29 1.45
C GLY A 712 9.57 9.16 0.20
N THR A 713 8.46 9.26 -0.52
CA THR A 713 8.35 10.06 -1.74
C THR A 713 7.44 11.27 -1.55
N ASN A 714 7.80 12.39 -2.19
CA ASN A 714 7.01 13.61 -2.16
C ASN A 714 5.59 13.41 -2.72
N GLU A 715 4.71 14.38 -2.51
CA GLU A 715 3.30 14.37 -2.94
C GLU A 715 3.08 14.02 -4.42
N LYS A 716 4.06 14.30 -5.28
CA LYS A 716 3.98 13.98 -6.72
C LYS A 716 4.45 12.57 -7.03
N GLY A 717 4.98 11.81 -6.05
CA GLY A 717 5.58 10.49 -6.24
C GLY A 717 6.82 10.49 -7.16
N LYS A 718 7.36 11.68 -7.43
CA LYS A 718 8.45 11.89 -8.41
C LYS A 718 9.84 12.00 -7.78
N GLN A 719 9.91 12.43 -6.52
CA GLN A 719 11.18 12.61 -5.80
C GLN A 719 11.06 12.03 -4.41
N ASN A 720 12.13 11.40 -3.97
CA ASN A 720 12.25 10.94 -2.59
C ASN A 720 12.57 12.15 -1.71
N GLU A 721 12.05 12.13 -0.49
CA GLU A 721 12.27 13.20 0.46
C GLU A 721 13.56 13.00 1.23
N TYR A 722 14.14 14.11 1.71
CA TYR A 722 15.33 14.08 2.53
C TYR A 722 15.00 13.57 3.94
N SER A 723 15.77 12.60 4.44
CA SER A 723 15.65 12.07 5.80
C SER A 723 16.59 12.77 6.74
N GLN A 724 16.09 13.54 7.68
CA GLN A 724 16.86 14.26 8.71
C GLN A 724 17.71 13.32 9.59
N ASN A 725 17.23 12.08 9.79
CA ASN A 725 17.90 11.11 10.66
C ASN A 725 18.86 10.18 9.94
N PHE A 726 19.14 10.40 8.65
CA PHE A 726 19.93 9.47 7.85
C PHE A 726 21.34 9.26 8.39
N LYS A 727 22.03 10.33 8.81
CA LYS A 727 23.40 10.26 9.37
C LYS A 727 23.51 9.42 10.65
N ASN A 728 22.41 9.26 11.39
CA ASN A 728 22.39 8.45 12.61
C ASN A 728 22.12 6.96 12.34
N THR A 729 21.90 6.58 11.07
CA THR A 729 21.58 5.20 10.72
C THR A 729 22.82 4.32 10.64
N VAL A 730 22.64 3.04 10.93
CA VAL A 730 23.68 2.01 10.73
C VAL A 730 24.10 1.93 9.26
N TYR A 731 23.18 2.11 8.33
CA TYR A 731 23.43 2.11 6.90
C TYR A 731 24.46 3.19 6.53
N PHE A 732 24.22 4.44 6.95
CA PHE A 732 25.14 5.54 6.69
C PHE A 732 26.54 5.26 7.27
N ARG A 733 26.62 4.91 8.56
CA ARG A 733 27.87 4.63 9.26
C ARG A 733 28.72 3.60 8.53
N ILE A 734 28.12 2.47 8.14
CA ILE A 734 28.84 1.37 7.49
C ILE A 734 29.41 1.80 6.11
N TYR A 735 28.57 2.38 5.25
CA TYR A 735 29.02 2.71 3.91
C TYR A 735 29.87 3.97 3.85
N ASN A 736 29.60 4.96 4.72
CA ASN A 736 30.45 6.13 4.85
C ASN A 736 31.86 5.75 5.32
N SER A 737 31.97 4.84 6.28
CA SER A 737 33.26 4.32 6.76
C SER A 737 33.97 3.50 5.68
N LEU A 738 33.27 2.70 4.87
CA LEU A 738 33.89 1.91 3.80
C LEU A 738 34.49 2.79 2.72
N ILE A 739 33.75 3.79 2.20
CA ILE A 739 34.21 4.65 1.10
C ILE A 739 35.29 5.63 1.54
N ASN A 740 35.47 5.86 2.83
CA ASN A 740 36.52 6.67 3.42
C ASN A 740 37.65 5.83 4.07
N ASN A 741 37.68 4.52 3.80
CA ASN A 741 38.72 3.65 4.35
C ASN A 741 40.05 3.90 3.66
N GLN A 742 41.04 4.36 4.43
CA GLN A 742 42.35 4.76 3.88
C GLN A 742 43.11 3.60 3.20
N LYS A 743 43.06 2.39 3.76
CA LYS A 743 43.69 1.21 3.18
C LYS A 743 43.10 0.85 1.81
N LEU A 744 41.79 0.97 1.66
CA LEU A 744 41.10 0.74 0.40
C LEU A 744 41.50 1.78 -0.64
N ILE A 745 41.51 3.07 -0.27
CA ILE A 745 41.89 4.19 -1.13
C ILE A 745 43.32 4.06 -1.61
N ASP A 746 44.24 3.76 -0.70
CA ASP A 746 45.67 3.61 -1.03
C ASP A 746 45.91 2.41 -1.94
N CYS A 747 45.23 1.31 -1.71
CA CYS A 747 45.30 0.15 -2.59
C CYS A 747 44.75 0.46 -3.97
N ALA A 748 43.59 1.10 -4.09
CA ALA A 748 42.99 1.47 -5.36
C ALA A 748 43.89 2.47 -6.13
N ARG A 749 44.51 3.43 -5.41
CA ARG A 749 45.47 4.40 -6.01
C ARG A 749 46.69 3.68 -6.55
N ARG A 750 47.27 2.75 -5.79
CA ARG A 750 48.45 1.98 -6.18
C ARG A 750 48.21 1.08 -7.39
N THR A 751 47.02 0.47 -7.46
CA THR A 751 46.64 -0.45 -8.54
C THR A 751 45.95 0.22 -9.73
N GLY A 752 45.69 1.54 -9.65
CA GLY A 752 45.10 2.34 -10.72
C GLY A 752 43.59 2.13 -10.92
N TYR A 753 42.86 1.64 -9.91
CA TYR A 753 41.41 1.49 -9.96
C TYR A 753 40.71 2.74 -9.50
N LYS A 754 39.66 3.14 -10.23
CA LYS A 754 38.71 4.16 -9.79
C LYS A 754 37.69 3.51 -8.86
N LEU A 755 37.33 4.20 -7.78
CA LEU A 755 36.27 3.78 -6.87
C LEU A 755 35.03 4.66 -7.11
N ILE A 756 33.90 4.05 -7.41
CA ILE A 756 32.61 4.72 -7.56
C ILE A 756 31.65 4.18 -6.52
N TYR A 757 31.10 5.06 -5.69
CA TYR A 757 29.99 4.77 -4.81
C TYR A 757 28.69 5.25 -5.45
N LEU A 758 27.84 4.31 -5.86
CA LEU A 758 26.57 4.58 -6.50
C LEU A 758 25.44 4.45 -5.48
N ILE A 759 24.95 5.58 -5.01
CA ILE A 759 23.84 5.61 -4.07
C ILE A 759 22.53 5.22 -4.78
N HIS A 760 21.74 4.37 -4.13
CA HIS A 760 20.46 3.92 -4.71
C HIS A 760 19.54 5.11 -5.01
N PRO A 761 18.75 5.11 -6.13
CA PRO A 761 17.89 6.24 -6.52
C PRO A 761 16.95 6.73 -5.41
N ILE A 762 16.45 5.84 -4.57
CA ILE A 762 15.58 6.19 -3.43
C ILE A 762 16.33 7.05 -2.38
N LEU A 763 17.64 6.90 -2.26
CA LEU A 763 18.48 7.64 -1.32
C LEU A 763 19.20 8.83 -1.97
N SER A 764 18.91 9.17 -3.23
CA SER A 764 19.57 10.29 -3.91
C SER A 764 19.54 11.62 -3.15
N PRO A 765 18.47 11.97 -2.42
CA PRO A 765 18.45 13.19 -1.59
C PRO A 765 19.53 13.23 -0.50
N GLN A 766 20.04 12.06 -0.08
CA GLN A 766 21.05 11.93 0.98
C GLN A 766 22.49 11.98 0.46
N ILE A 767 22.72 12.22 -0.84
CA ILE A 767 24.08 12.19 -1.43
C ILE A 767 25.03 13.16 -0.72
N GLY A 768 24.55 14.34 -0.32
CA GLY A 768 25.32 15.36 0.41
C GLY A 768 25.64 15.02 1.86
N ASP A 769 25.10 13.93 2.40
CA ASP A 769 25.37 13.52 3.77
C ASP A 769 26.67 12.74 3.91
N PHE A 770 27.12 12.07 2.82
CA PHE A 770 28.35 11.29 2.84
C PHE A 770 29.57 12.19 2.85
N ASP A 771 30.56 11.79 3.65
CA ASP A 771 31.84 12.45 3.67
C ASP A 771 32.57 12.21 2.35
N THR A 772 33.06 13.28 1.76
CA THR A 772 33.79 13.24 0.47
C THR A 772 35.29 13.14 0.69
N ASN A 773 35.96 12.47 -0.23
CA ASN A 773 37.41 12.46 -0.33
C ASN A 773 37.84 12.65 -1.81
N ASP A 774 39.09 12.89 -2.01
CA ASP A 774 39.64 13.21 -3.36
C ASP A 774 39.68 12.01 -4.32
N TYR A 775 39.33 10.83 -3.86
CA TYR A 775 39.53 9.60 -4.64
C TYR A 775 38.26 8.86 -5.00
N VAL A 776 37.29 8.74 -4.07
CA VAL A 776 36.04 8.04 -4.31
C VAL A 776 35.00 8.97 -4.93
N GLN A 777 34.49 8.61 -6.09
CA GLN A 777 33.45 9.34 -6.76
C GLN A 777 32.06 8.88 -6.27
N ILE A 778 31.33 9.78 -5.63
CA ILE A 778 29.96 9.52 -5.17
C ILE A 778 28.99 9.98 -6.26
N GLN A 779 28.08 9.08 -6.71
CA GLN A 779 27.10 9.35 -7.75
C GLN A 779 25.70 8.98 -7.29
N ALA A 780 24.68 9.77 -7.68
CA ALA A 780 23.29 9.41 -7.47
C ALA A 780 22.83 8.44 -8.56
N GLY A 781 22.19 7.34 -8.14
CA GLY A 781 21.67 6.35 -9.07
C GLY A 781 20.54 6.85 -9.96
N SER A 782 19.90 7.99 -9.59
CA SER A 782 18.94 8.69 -10.47
C SER A 782 19.57 9.30 -11.71
N ASP A 783 20.85 9.66 -11.66
CA ASP A 783 21.52 10.50 -12.64
C ASP A 783 22.44 9.71 -13.59
N VAL A 784 22.62 8.42 -13.32
CA VAL A 784 23.51 7.55 -14.11
C VAL A 784 22.75 6.62 -15.03
N ASN A 785 23.38 6.27 -16.15
CA ASN A 785 22.92 5.14 -16.95
C ASN A 785 23.49 3.84 -16.36
N TYR A 786 22.62 2.99 -15.82
CA TYR A 786 23.01 1.73 -15.18
C TYR A 786 23.72 0.77 -16.13
N GLU A 787 23.28 0.67 -17.37
CA GLU A 787 23.93 -0.17 -18.37
C GLU A 787 25.38 0.27 -18.60
N THR A 788 25.61 1.57 -18.76
CA THR A 788 26.95 2.13 -18.99
C THR A 788 27.86 1.88 -17.80
N ILE A 789 27.43 2.21 -16.59
CA ILE A 789 28.28 2.08 -15.40
C ILE A 789 28.61 0.61 -15.09
N LEU A 790 27.65 -0.31 -15.34
CA LEU A 790 27.91 -1.74 -15.22
C LEU A 790 28.92 -2.23 -16.25
N LYS A 791 28.77 -1.84 -17.51
CA LYS A 791 29.68 -2.21 -18.58
C LYS A 791 31.11 -1.66 -18.39
N GLU A 792 31.21 -0.53 -17.74
CA GLU A 792 32.50 0.11 -17.47
C GLU A 792 33.18 -0.44 -16.22
N SER A 793 32.49 -1.08 -15.32
CA SER A 793 33.04 -1.57 -14.07
C SER A 793 33.63 -2.99 -14.20
N MET A 794 34.79 -3.19 -13.62
CA MET A 794 35.51 -4.46 -13.62
C MET A 794 35.16 -5.34 -12.45
N LEU A 795 34.81 -4.72 -11.31
CA LEU A 795 34.37 -5.37 -10.09
C LEU A 795 33.18 -4.61 -9.50
N MET A 796 32.23 -5.35 -8.91
CA MET A 796 31.11 -4.75 -8.19
C MET A 796 31.08 -5.23 -6.75
N VAL A 797 30.91 -4.28 -5.83
CA VAL A 797 30.60 -4.52 -4.42
C VAL A 797 29.12 -4.24 -4.21
N THR A 798 28.40 -5.21 -3.69
CA THR A 798 26.98 -5.06 -3.39
C THR A 798 26.57 -5.87 -2.16
N ASP A 799 25.28 -5.86 -1.82
CA ASP A 799 24.73 -6.67 -0.74
C ASP A 799 23.63 -7.63 -1.26
N TYR A 800 22.37 -7.21 -1.17
CA TYR A 800 21.19 -7.99 -1.60
C TYR A 800 20.55 -7.42 -2.88
N SER A 801 21.27 -6.64 -3.66
CA SER A 801 20.74 -5.95 -4.83
C SER A 801 20.47 -6.88 -6.00
N GLY A 802 19.34 -6.70 -6.69
CA GLY A 802 19.05 -7.43 -7.93
C GLY A 802 20.01 -7.16 -9.08
N ILE A 803 20.74 -6.03 -9.05
CA ILE A 803 21.72 -5.66 -10.08
C ILE A 803 22.93 -6.60 -10.11
N GLN A 804 23.17 -7.36 -9.05
CA GLN A 804 24.19 -8.41 -8.99
C GLN A 804 24.10 -9.39 -10.16
N PHE A 805 22.88 -9.72 -10.57
CA PHE A 805 22.65 -10.68 -11.65
C PHE A 805 23.00 -10.13 -13.01
N ASP A 806 22.73 -8.85 -13.25
CA ASP A 806 23.15 -8.14 -14.47
C ASP A 806 24.66 -8.09 -14.59
N PHE A 807 25.34 -7.86 -13.46
CA PHE A 807 26.80 -7.81 -13.42
C PHE A 807 27.43 -9.19 -13.58
N ALA A 808 26.91 -10.20 -12.90
CA ALA A 808 27.37 -11.60 -13.00
C ALA A 808 27.18 -12.15 -14.41
N TYR A 809 26.08 -11.80 -15.12
CA TYR A 809 25.84 -12.17 -16.50
C TYR A 809 26.99 -11.79 -17.43
N MET A 810 27.67 -10.70 -17.16
CA MET A 810 28.86 -10.26 -17.90
C MET A 810 30.14 -11.04 -17.53
N ARG A 811 30.06 -12.06 -16.70
CA ARG A 811 31.19 -12.88 -16.21
C ARG A 811 32.28 -12.04 -15.52
N ARG A 812 31.87 -11.12 -14.66
CA ARG A 812 32.75 -10.22 -13.91
C ARG A 812 32.70 -10.49 -12.42
N SER A 813 33.75 -10.08 -11.72
CA SER A 813 33.90 -10.35 -10.31
C SER A 813 32.96 -9.53 -9.43
N LEU A 814 32.32 -10.21 -8.46
CA LEU A 814 31.43 -9.66 -7.47
C LEU A 814 32.01 -9.86 -6.08
N VAL A 815 31.74 -8.93 -5.17
CA VAL A 815 32.00 -9.08 -3.73
C VAL A 815 30.73 -8.68 -2.99
N TYR A 816 30.29 -9.51 -2.06
CA TYR A 816 29.14 -9.19 -1.22
C TYR A 816 29.59 -8.67 0.13
N TYR A 817 28.94 -7.58 0.58
CA TYR A 817 29.14 -7.03 1.91
C TYR A 817 27.88 -7.20 2.74
N HIS A 818 27.87 -8.16 3.67
CA HIS A 818 26.75 -8.56 4.52
C HIS A 818 27.06 -8.35 6.01
N PRO A 819 27.23 -7.10 6.48
CA PRO A 819 27.48 -6.84 7.90
C PRO A 819 26.28 -7.27 8.74
N GLU A 820 26.53 -7.90 9.88
CA GLU A 820 25.47 -8.41 10.78
C GLU A 820 24.57 -7.29 11.31
N GLU A 821 25.12 -6.09 11.50
CA GLU A 821 24.36 -4.92 11.94
C GLU A 821 23.37 -4.39 10.89
N LEU A 822 23.49 -4.82 9.62
CA LEU A 822 22.65 -4.36 8.52
C LEU A 822 22.00 -5.55 7.79
N PRO A 823 21.04 -6.24 8.41
CA PRO A 823 20.42 -7.43 7.86
C PRO A 823 19.65 -7.15 6.55
N PRO A 824 19.34 -8.21 5.76
CA PRO A 824 18.53 -8.08 4.57
C PRO A 824 17.12 -7.60 4.92
N GLN A 825 16.47 -6.90 3.99
CA GLN A 825 15.06 -6.53 4.17
C GLN A 825 14.06 -7.61 3.73
N TYR A 826 14.54 -8.78 3.32
CA TYR A 826 13.74 -9.93 2.89
C TYR A 826 13.84 -11.03 3.95
N ASP A 827 12.68 -11.61 4.32
CA ASP A 827 12.61 -12.65 5.38
C ASP A 827 13.08 -14.01 4.88
N GLU A 828 12.85 -14.32 3.60
CA GLU A 828 13.24 -15.55 2.95
C GLU A 828 13.77 -15.25 1.56
N SER A 829 14.82 -15.92 1.17
CA SER A 829 15.41 -15.86 -0.17
C SER A 829 15.46 -17.27 -0.76
N GLY A 830 15.24 -17.37 -2.08
CA GLY A 830 15.57 -18.57 -2.85
C GLY A 830 17.07 -18.65 -3.18
N LEU A 831 17.84 -17.62 -2.85
CA LEU A 831 19.27 -17.54 -3.04
C LEU A 831 19.98 -17.77 -1.70
N ASP A 832 20.61 -18.92 -1.56
CA ASP A 832 21.50 -19.21 -0.44
C ASP A 832 22.90 -18.69 -0.74
N TYR A 833 23.29 -17.59 -0.12
CA TYR A 833 24.61 -16.98 -0.36
C TYR A 833 25.79 -17.85 0.08
N SER A 834 25.60 -18.86 0.93
CA SER A 834 26.66 -19.79 1.32
C SER A 834 27.05 -20.74 0.18
N THR A 835 26.08 -21.15 -0.63
CA THR A 835 26.25 -22.13 -1.70
C THR A 835 26.09 -21.55 -3.11
N MET A 836 25.26 -20.51 -3.26
CA MET A 836 24.87 -19.94 -4.56
C MET A 836 25.43 -18.54 -4.81
N SER A 837 26.25 -17.97 -3.90
CA SER A 837 26.85 -16.66 -4.12
C SER A 837 27.70 -16.65 -5.39
N LEU A 838 27.64 -15.55 -6.14
CA LEU A 838 28.38 -15.35 -7.39
C LEU A 838 29.71 -14.61 -7.17
N GLY A 839 30.15 -14.51 -5.91
CA GLY A 839 31.36 -13.90 -5.42
C GLY A 839 31.54 -14.13 -3.92
N PRO A 840 32.70 -13.76 -3.32
CA PRO A 840 32.95 -13.90 -1.90
C PRO A 840 32.00 -13.02 -1.07
N VAL A 841 31.63 -13.51 0.12
CA VAL A 841 30.73 -12.84 1.07
C VAL A 841 31.53 -12.38 2.27
N CYS A 842 31.66 -11.09 2.50
CA CYS A 842 32.37 -10.46 3.61
C CYS A 842 31.37 -9.96 4.66
N LYS A 843 31.65 -10.17 5.93
CA LYS A 843 30.79 -9.76 7.05
C LYS A 843 31.31 -8.55 7.79
N THR A 844 32.60 -8.31 7.76
CA THR A 844 33.25 -7.19 8.45
C THR A 844 33.90 -6.22 7.46
N GLN A 845 34.13 -5.00 7.92
CA GLN A 845 34.81 -3.98 7.10
C GLN A 845 36.26 -4.37 6.78
N SER A 846 36.96 -5.04 7.70
CA SER A 846 38.33 -5.52 7.43
C SER A 846 38.31 -6.56 6.31
N GLU A 847 37.43 -7.58 6.41
CA GLU A 847 37.32 -8.62 5.40
C GLU A 847 37.07 -8.06 4.00
N ILE A 848 36.13 -7.11 3.86
CA ILE A 848 35.82 -6.57 2.54
C ILE A 848 36.94 -5.72 2.00
N VAL A 849 37.61 -4.93 2.83
CA VAL A 849 38.75 -4.11 2.41
C VAL A 849 39.91 -5.01 1.96
N ASP A 850 40.23 -6.06 2.72
CA ASP A 850 41.29 -7.01 2.37
C ASP A 850 40.98 -7.77 1.09
N THR A 851 39.75 -8.27 0.93
CA THR A 851 39.28 -8.93 -0.29
C THR A 851 39.36 -8.02 -1.50
N LEU A 852 38.92 -6.76 -1.38
CA LEU A 852 39.02 -5.81 -2.49
C LEU A 852 40.46 -5.49 -2.88
N CYS A 853 41.38 -5.33 -1.91
CA CYS A 853 42.78 -5.11 -2.17
C CYS A 853 43.41 -6.31 -2.91
N GLU A 854 43.13 -7.54 -2.42
CA GLU A 854 43.59 -8.76 -3.07
C GLU A 854 43.09 -8.87 -4.53
N MET A 855 41.82 -8.59 -4.75
CA MET A 855 41.20 -8.65 -6.07
C MET A 855 41.79 -7.59 -7.01
N MET A 856 42.01 -6.36 -6.55
CA MET A 856 42.70 -5.32 -7.36
C MET A 856 44.09 -5.72 -7.75
N GLU A 857 44.84 -6.38 -6.88
CA GLU A 857 46.20 -6.87 -7.15
C GLU A 857 46.23 -8.01 -8.16
N ARG A 858 45.13 -8.78 -8.24
CA ARG A 858 44.94 -9.86 -9.23
C ARG A 858 44.18 -9.39 -10.50
N ASP A 859 44.14 -8.11 -10.74
CA ASP A 859 43.40 -7.47 -11.85
C ASP A 859 41.89 -7.88 -11.89
N CYS A 860 41.31 -8.03 -10.75
CA CYS A 860 39.91 -8.47 -10.53
C CYS A 860 39.55 -9.77 -11.29
N ALA A 861 40.48 -10.68 -11.43
CA ALA A 861 40.25 -11.96 -12.09
C ALA A 861 39.12 -12.74 -11.42
N LEU A 862 38.20 -13.27 -12.22
CA LEU A 862 37.07 -14.07 -11.74
C LEU A 862 37.55 -15.46 -11.36
N ASP A 863 37.39 -15.83 -10.10
CA ASP A 863 37.77 -17.15 -9.59
C ASP A 863 36.93 -18.26 -10.23
N ASP A 864 37.54 -19.43 -10.50
CA ASP A 864 36.87 -20.52 -11.22
C ASP A 864 35.61 -21.04 -10.53
N VAL A 865 35.58 -21.06 -9.20
CA VAL A 865 34.40 -21.47 -8.45
C VAL A 865 33.19 -20.55 -8.74
N TYR A 866 33.41 -19.24 -8.80
CA TYR A 866 32.34 -18.29 -9.12
C TYR A 866 32.05 -18.26 -10.61
N ARG A 867 33.04 -18.48 -11.48
CA ARG A 867 32.82 -18.66 -12.91
C ARG A 867 31.88 -19.83 -13.15
N GLN A 868 32.11 -20.99 -12.54
CA GLN A 868 31.23 -22.15 -12.70
C GLN A 868 29.82 -21.86 -12.20
N ARG A 869 29.68 -21.22 -11.03
CA ARG A 869 28.35 -20.83 -10.51
C ARG A 869 27.61 -19.87 -11.45
N ILE A 870 28.30 -18.94 -12.08
CA ILE A 870 27.73 -18.02 -13.08
C ILE A 870 27.24 -18.78 -14.31
N GLU A 871 28.05 -19.74 -14.82
CA GLU A 871 27.64 -20.57 -15.98
C GLU A 871 26.42 -21.44 -15.64
N ASP A 872 26.37 -22.02 -14.44
CA ASP A 872 25.23 -22.81 -13.97
C ASP A 872 23.98 -21.94 -13.78
N PHE A 873 24.18 -20.66 -13.39
CA PHE A 873 23.11 -19.72 -13.15
C PHE A 873 22.51 -19.18 -14.45
N PHE A 874 23.33 -18.87 -15.46
CA PHE A 874 22.93 -18.27 -16.73
C PHE A 874 23.26 -19.21 -17.90
N PRO A 875 22.28 -19.97 -18.40
CA PRO A 875 22.56 -20.90 -19.51
C PRO A 875 22.73 -20.22 -20.88
N PHE A 876 22.41 -18.94 -20.96
CA PHE A 876 22.50 -18.17 -22.21
C PHE A 876 23.38 -16.94 -22.03
N HIS A 877 24.42 -16.81 -22.91
CA HIS A 877 25.33 -15.67 -22.96
C HIS A 877 25.50 -15.14 -24.40
N ASP A 878 24.54 -15.42 -25.28
CA ASP A 878 24.65 -15.26 -26.73
C ASP A 878 23.94 -14.01 -27.27
N GLN A 879 23.46 -13.11 -26.39
CA GLN A 879 22.75 -11.88 -26.76
C GLN A 879 21.48 -12.11 -27.62
N ASN A 880 20.86 -13.26 -27.51
CA ASN A 880 19.63 -13.62 -28.22
C ASN A 880 18.42 -13.73 -27.29
N ASN A 881 18.43 -13.04 -26.13
CA ASN A 881 17.36 -13.14 -25.15
C ASN A 881 16.03 -12.56 -25.68
N CYS A 882 16.07 -11.40 -26.34
CA CYS A 882 14.91 -10.83 -27.02
C CYS A 882 14.32 -11.79 -28.07
N LYS A 883 15.19 -12.43 -28.85
CA LYS A 883 14.79 -13.42 -29.86
C LYS A 883 14.07 -14.61 -29.22
N ARG A 884 14.63 -15.18 -28.14
CA ARG A 884 14.02 -16.32 -27.43
C ARG A 884 12.67 -15.96 -26.84
N VAL A 885 12.53 -14.77 -26.24
CA VAL A 885 11.23 -14.29 -25.74
C VAL A 885 10.23 -14.19 -26.89
N TYR A 886 10.63 -13.63 -28.04
CA TYR A 886 9.75 -13.49 -29.19
C TYR A 886 9.33 -14.86 -29.76
N GLU A 887 10.27 -15.79 -29.94
CA GLU A 887 10.01 -17.16 -30.42
C GLU A 887 9.06 -17.90 -29.47
N ALA A 888 9.29 -17.83 -28.15
CA ALA A 888 8.42 -18.42 -27.16
C ALA A 888 6.99 -17.85 -27.24
N VAL A 889 6.84 -16.55 -27.47
CA VAL A 889 5.51 -15.93 -27.68
C VAL A 889 4.87 -16.43 -28.95
N GLN A 890 5.61 -16.59 -30.07
CA GLN A 890 5.08 -17.14 -31.34
C GLN A 890 4.64 -18.59 -31.19
N ASP A 891 5.40 -19.41 -30.45
CA ASP A 891 5.02 -20.80 -30.16
C ASP A 891 3.72 -20.87 -29.34
N ILE A 892 3.59 -20.02 -28.33
CA ILE A 892 2.36 -19.88 -27.54
C ILE A 892 1.16 -19.52 -28.43
N LEU A 893 1.34 -18.57 -29.36
CA LEU A 893 0.27 -18.12 -30.25
C LEU A 893 -0.08 -19.18 -31.34
N SER A 894 0.91 -19.94 -31.82
CA SER A 894 0.75 -20.99 -32.81
C SER A 894 0.01 -22.19 -32.23
N ASN A 895 0.39 -22.63 -31.02
CA ASN A 895 -0.27 -23.75 -30.33
C ASN A 895 -1.74 -23.50 -30.01
N ARG A 896 -2.21 -22.24 -30.07
CA ARG A 896 -3.63 -21.87 -29.88
C ARG A 896 -4.44 -21.90 -31.18
N LYS A 897 -3.78 -21.92 -32.33
CA LYS A 897 -4.46 -21.94 -33.63
C LYS A 897 -4.71 -23.38 -34.13
N GLY A 898 -3.94 -24.37 -33.61
CA GLY A 898 -4.17 -25.78 -33.78
C GLY A 898 -5.19 -26.32 -32.79
#